data_4e8d053323164353c2a64ab068fd44e4
#
_entry.id   4e8d053323164353c2a64ab068fd44e4
#
_cell.length_a   1.000
_cell.length_b   1.000
_cell.length_c   1.000
_cell.angle_alpha   90.00
_cell.angle_beta   90.00
_cell.angle_gamma   90.00
#
_symmetry.space_group_name_H-M   'P 1'
#
loop_
_entity.id
_entity.type
_entity.pdbx_description
1 polymer ?
#
loop_
_entity_poly.entity_id
_entity_poly.type
_entity_poly.pdbx_seq_one_letter_code
_entity_poly.pdbx_strand_id
1 'polypeptide(L)'
;MKSQLLLLSTLSLALAGCGGGGGGNGASNNATTQLNGSSGSSNSTAAGNSSTGGTATVNGAGTTIATLSCASPAVSAGSGSATISADTPSADGTRIFASGTAFQLAFSTNVPNADTLNWAVTDTIGRVAASGSTAVPSGSKTITLNCTSTLAGYFAATGTLAQNGGQLPQAGTRPVGIATFGVLPNLSQVVPAVTYAHQDQHRFGMQGANDNGPLLADLGISSTIDDRQLSTMEPNGANTFNPSANNLDPFYKSGNVMRLIRLDGIPAWASSTGAFQDDTSVPTSLSYYQNYMSRVGTESSAIRAAYFPTQSANYYQVTWEPNEFWTDTDANFVALYQSVYQGIHSTDSSAVVMGPADAFPSLTTTRLKRLAPLGFGQYIDAVATHGYYDAGTSPSHPPERYDSDPSTASGSLRGQMRALRAEMATDYRTGMKLFSTEAGISYDLGSSYGPNYPSANVLYAQAAVAARMHIITLGEGADQTYVFYGADYPGEVGYGTFFDLSDAQGAFGATNISPKPVAMAISAMTHTLDGTHTLGAVNGTPTGVYAYAFQQVGNGAVITALWAHNNSVWDASVGFSSSYSVPYSLTVDAPGTSGTVKVVDMMGNASSANYSNGTLTLNLTESPVYVVSNNASVAKSNSTVPVGYVGI
;
A
#
# COMPACT_ATOMS: atom_id res chain seq x y z
N MET A 1 16.39 -16.00 -14.51
CA MET A 1 16.54 -15.93 -13.05
C MET A 1 17.80 -15.22 -12.55
N LYS A 2 18.92 -15.21 -13.23
CA LYS A 2 20.11 -14.47 -12.77
C LYS A 2 20.18 -13.00 -13.24
N SER A 3 19.39 -12.60 -14.21
CA SER A 3 19.38 -11.23 -14.75
C SER A 3 18.53 -10.24 -13.98
N GLN A 4 17.54 -10.69 -13.21
CA GLN A 4 16.71 -9.81 -12.38
C GLN A 4 17.39 -9.37 -11.08
N LEU A 5 18.39 -10.13 -10.61
CA LEU A 5 19.13 -9.79 -9.38
C LEU A 5 20.09 -8.58 -9.54
N LEU A 6 20.46 -8.22 -10.77
CA LEU A 6 21.38 -7.09 -11.01
C LEU A 6 20.67 -5.73 -11.11
N LEU A 7 19.36 -5.72 -11.32
CA LEU A 7 18.58 -4.48 -11.50
C LEU A 7 18.41 -3.67 -10.20
N LEU A 8 18.52 -4.30 -9.07
CA LEU A 8 18.17 -3.71 -7.77
C LEU A 8 19.35 -3.19 -6.97
N SER A 9 20.58 -3.54 -7.37
CA SER A 9 21.78 -3.10 -6.64
C SER A 9 22.19 -1.65 -6.90
N THR A 10 21.59 -0.98 -7.90
CA THR A 10 21.93 0.41 -8.24
C THR A 10 21.02 1.46 -7.59
N LEU A 11 19.81 1.09 -7.18
CA LEU A 11 18.90 2.02 -6.49
C LEU A 11 19.30 2.32 -5.04
N SER A 12 19.99 1.40 -4.38
CA SER A 12 20.36 1.52 -2.97
C SER A 12 21.50 2.51 -2.68
N LEU A 13 22.20 3.00 -3.70
CA LEU A 13 23.34 3.93 -3.51
C LEU A 13 22.98 5.42 -3.64
N ALA A 14 21.81 5.78 -4.16
CA ALA A 14 21.44 7.17 -4.41
C ALA A 14 20.81 7.88 -3.21
N LEU A 15 20.33 7.15 -2.19
CA LEU A 15 19.73 7.73 -0.99
C LEU A 15 20.72 8.21 0.09
N ALA A 16 22.03 7.96 -0.09
CA ALA A 16 23.06 8.32 0.90
C ALA A 16 23.78 9.66 0.66
N GLY A 17 23.39 10.45 -0.32
CA GLY A 17 24.19 11.54 -0.84
C GLY A 17 23.62 12.96 -0.79
N CYS A 18 22.95 13.40 0.29
CA CYS A 18 22.73 14.83 0.53
C CYS A 18 22.67 15.16 2.02
N GLY A 19 23.83 15.18 2.67
CA GLY A 19 24.03 15.69 4.01
C GLY A 19 25.32 16.47 4.10
N GLY A 20 25.27 17.76 3.77
CA GLY A 20 26.38 18.70 3.92
C GLY A 20 26.45 19.31 5.30
N GLY A 21 27.51 19.03 6.02
CA GLY A 21 28.33 19.92 6.82
C GLY A 21 27.77 20.57 8.09
N GLY A 22 28.37 20.22 9.22
CA GLY A 22 28.34 21.03 10.43
C GLY A 22 28.83 20.27 11.65
N GLY A 23 30.11 20.38 11.97
CA GLY A 23 30.77 19.68 13.08
C GLY A 23 30.35 20.18 14.47
N GLY A 24 30.55 19.33 15.46
CA GLY A 24 30.46 19.67 16.87
C GLY A 24 30.68 18.47 17.78
N ASN A 25 31.89 18.37 18.34
CA ASN A 25 32.30 17.42 19.38
C ASN A 25 31.43 17.51 20.63
N GLY A 26 31.11 16.38 21.26
CA GLY A 26 30.60 16.37 22.63
C GLY A 26 30.28 14.97 23.16
N ALA A 27 31.26 14.41 23.80
CA ALA A 27 31.27 13.47 24.94
C ALA A 27 30.03 12.62 25.30
N SER A 28 30.37 11.34 25.43
CA SER A 28 29.67 10.24 26.10
C SER A 28 29.18 10.61 27.53
N ASN A 29 27.95 10.18 27.87
CA ASN A 29 27.64 9.74 29.23
C ASN A 29 26.56 8.66 29.21
N ASN A 30 26.92 7.49 29.70
CA ASN A 30 26.02 6.41 30.11
C ASN A 30 25.11 6.89 31.26
N ALA A 31 23.82 6.68 31.11
CA ALA A 31 22.91 6.65 32.25
C ALA A 31 21.87 5.55 32.02
N THR A 32 22.13 4.41 32.63
CA THR A 32 21.15 3.36 32.91
C THR A 32 20.07 3.90 33.85
N THR A 33 18.84 4.00 33.41
CA THR A 33 17.71 4.22 34.31
C THR A 33 16.79 3.01 34.23
N GLN A 34 16.82 2.20 35.27
CA GLN A 34 15.79 1.20 35.55
C GLN A 34 14.50 1.93 35.95
N LEU A 35 13.42 1.65 35.28
CA LEU A 35 12.08 2.00 35.75
C LEU A 35 11.40 0.74 36.26
N ASN A 36 11.34 0.64 37.58
CA ASN A 36 10.46 -0.26 38.31
C ASN A 36 9.01 0.17 38.09
N GLY A 37 8.23 -0.63 37.39
CA GLY A 37 6.78 -0.52 37.33
C GLY A 37 6.13 -1.54 38.27
N SER A 38 5.42 -1.03 39.26
CA SER A 38 4.72 -1.81 40.27
C SER A 38 3.64 -2.70 39.69
N SER A 39 3.70 -3.99 40.08
CA SER A 39 2.68 -5.00 39.86
C SER A 39 1.43 -4.71 40.67
N GLY A 40 0.31 -4.46 40.03
CA GLY A 40 -1.02 -4.57 40.59
C GLY A 40 -1.58 -5.98 40.35
N SER A 41 -1.51 -6.82 41.37
CA SER A 41 -2.13 -8.13 41.41
C SER A 41 -3.65 -8.00 41.53
N SER A 42 -4.40 -8.50 40.55
CA SER A 42 -5.81 -8.87 40.75
C SER A 42 -5.96 -10.36 40.45
N ASN A 43 -6.11 -11.11 41.54
CA ASN A 43 -6.58 -12.49 41.53
C ASN A 43 -7.95 -12.59 40.86
N SER A 44 -8.04 -13.35 39.77
CA SER A 44 -9.30 -13.97 39.37
C SER A 44 -9.11 -15.47 39.26
N THR A 45 -9.84 -16.16 40.09
CA THR A 45 -9.99 -17.60 40.20
C THR A 45 -10.39 -18.25 38.89
N ALA A 46 -9.66 -19.29 38.54
CA ALA A 46 -9.96 -20.15 37.41
C ALA A 46 -11.32 -20.84 37.60
N ALA A 47 -12.20 -20.70 36.65
CA ALA A 47 -13.38 -21.57 36.49
C ALA A 47 -13.47 -21.98 35.00
N GLY A 48 -13.46 -23.26 34.80
CA GLY A 48 -13.94 -24.13 33.76
C GLY A 48 -14.08 -23.68 32.33
N ASN A 49 -13.45 -24.45 31.45
CA ASN A 49 -13.75 -24.69 30.03
C ASN A 49 -15.02 -24.00 29.50
N SER A 50 -14.84 -22.90 28.80
CA SER A 50 -15.69 -22.53 27.69
C SER A 50 -14.84 -21.67 26.73
N SER A 51 -14.84 -22.03 25.46
CA SER A 51 -14.26 -21.23 24.37
C SER A 51 -15.03 -19.91 24.30
N THR A 52 -14.54 -18.89 24.98
CA THR A 52 -15.09 -17.54 24.88
C THR A 52 -14.37 -16.81 23.74
N GLY A 53 -15.05 -16.71 22.61
CA GLY A 53 -14.66 -15.79 21.56
C GLY A 53 -14.63 -14.37 22.11
N GLY A 54 -13.46 -13.72 22.03
CA GLY A 54 -13.32 -12.31 22.37
C GLY A 54 -14.11 -11.46 21.38
N THR A 55 -15.02 -10.65 21.87
CA THR A 55 -15.87 -9.76 21.07
C THR A 55 -15.26 -8.39 21.01
N ALA A 56 -14.82 -7.97 19.84
CA ALA A 56 -14.47 -6.56 19.60
C ALA A 56 -15.79 -5.79 19.40
N THR A 57 -16.18 -4.99 20.38
CA THR A 57 -17.38 -4.13 20.29
C THR A 57 -17.03 -2.84 19.55
N VAL A 58 -17.57 -2.69 18.35
CA VAL A 58 -17.77 -1.37 17.74
C VAL A 58 -19.13 -0.88 18.25
N ASN A 59 -19.15 0.20 19.02
CA ASN A 59 -20.39 0.74 19.60
C ASN A 59 -21.33 1.25 18.51
N GLY A 60 -22.34 0.47 18.19
CA GLY A 60 -23.46 0.84 17.32
C GLY A 60 -24.57 -0.18 17.47
N ALA A 61 -25.77 0.30 17.81
CA ALA A 61 -26.91 -0.56 18.08
C ALA A 61 -27.37 -1.32 16.81
N GLY A 62 -27.43 -2.65 16.89
CA GLY A 62 -28.19 -3.48 15.94
C GLY A 62 -27.41 -4.18 14.84
N THR A 63 -26.11 -4.46 15.01
CA THR A 63 -25.28 -5.13 14.00
C THR A 63 -24.82 -6.52 14.45
N THR A 64 -24.68 -7.43 13.48
CA THR A 64 -23.98 -8.70 13.68
C THR A 64 -22.52 -8.38 14.02
N ILE A 65 -22.08 -8.77 15.22
CA ILE A 65 -20.72 -8.52 15.69
C ILE A 65 -19.77 -9.45 14.93
N ALA A 66 -18.77 -8.87 14.26
CA ALA A 66 -17.69 -9.62 13.63
C ALA A 66 -16.82 -10.30 14.71
N THR A 67 -16.50 -11.57 14.55
CA THR A 67 -15.78 -12.37 15.55
C THR A 67 -14.66 -13.17 14.92
N LEU A 68 -13.59 -13.39 15.70
CA LEU A 68 -12.61 -14.45 15.49
C LEU A 68 -12.87 -15.53 16.54
N SER A 69 -12.98 -16.78 16.10
CA SER A 69 -13.10 -17.93 17.00
C SER A 69 -12.16 -19.05 16.58
N CYS A 70 -11.57 -19.74 17.56
CA CYS A 70 -10.72 -20.91 17.33
C CYS A 70 -11.23 -22.06 18.19
N ALA A 71 -11.47 -23.20 17.56
CA ALA A 71 -11.97 -24.42 18.21
C ALA A 71 -10.82 -25.21 18.87
N SER A 72 -11.17 -26.23 19.64
CA SER A 72 -10.23 -27.11 20.33
C SER A 72 -9.13 -27.65 19.40
N PRO A 73 -7.88 -27.74 19.89
CA PRO A 73 -6.75 -28.14 19.07
C PRO A 73 -6.75 -29.63 18.73
N ALA A 74 -6.25 -29.94 17.53
CA ALA A 74 -5.76 -31.27 17.21
C ALA A 74 -4.27 -31.37 17.59
N VAL A 75 -3.82 -32.53 18.07
CA VAL A 75 -2.43 -32.77 18.51
C VAL A 75 -1.84 -33.96 17.76
N SER A 76 -0.68 -33.77 17.13
CA SER A 76 0.07 -34.84 16.46
C SER A 76 1.45 -35.07 17.12
N ALA A 77 2.03 -36.25 16.97
CA ALA A 77 3.23 -36.68 17.71
C ALA A 77 4.54 -36.53 16.92
N GLY A 78 5.64 -36.21 17.61
CA GLY A 78 7.03 -36.12 17.09
C GLY A 78 8.08 -36.24 18.20
N SER A 79 9.40 -35.98 17.95
CA SER A 79 10.50 -36.11 18.93
C SER A 79 11.56 -35.00 18.83
N GLY A 80 12.21 -34.54 19.94
CA GLY A 80 13.30 -33.53 19.97
C GLY A 80 13.38 -32.56 21.19
N SER A 81 14.06 -31.40 21.19
CA SER A 81 14.36 -30.47 22.32
C SER A 81 13.51 -29.18 22.37
N ALA A 82 13.40 -28.47 23.54
CA ALA A 82 12.36 -27.47 23.81
C ALA A 82 12.34 -26.23 22.88
N THR A 83 11.33 -26.12 22.06
CA THR A 83 11.09 -24.98 21.14
C THR A 83 9.59 -24.70 21.00
N ILE A 84 9.27 -23.51 20.49
CA ILE A 84 7.92 -23.14 20.07
C ILE A 84 7.98 -22.29 18.80
N SER A 85 7.14 -22.58 17.84
CA SER A 85 6.89 -21.75 16.66
C SER A 85 5.41 -21.81 16.28
N ALA A 86 4.96 -20.90 15.45
CA ALA A 86 3.59 -20.90 14.96
C ALA A 86 3.52 -20.50 13.48
N ASP A 87 2.49 -20.97 12.79
CA ASP A 87 2.17 -20.61 11.42
C ASP A 87 0.66 -20.71 11.15
N THR A 88 0.20 -20.00 10.13
CA THR A 88 -1.15 -20.07 9.58
C THR A 88 -1.05 -20.41 8.09
N PRO A 89 -0.73 -21.66 7.73
CA PRO A 89 -0.47 -22.02 6.35
C PRO A 89 -1.71 -21.80 5.47
N SER A 90 -1.53 -21.16 4.32
CA SER A 90 -2.51 -21.08 3.25
C SER A 90 -2.00 -21.83 2.01
N ALA A 91 -2.91 -22.29 1.15
CA ALA A 91 -2.56 -23.07 -0.03
C ALA A 91 -1.70 -22.27 -1.03
N ASP A 92 -1.87 -20.95 -1.07
CA ASP A 92 -1.17 -20.02 -1.94
C ASP A 92 0.09 -19.39 -1.29
N GLY A 93 0.34 -19.69 -0.02
CA GLY A 93 1.48 -19.16 0.74
C GLY A 93 1.35 -17.71 1.19
N THR A 94 0.19 -17.07 1.04
CA THR A 94 -0.02 -15.64 1.36
C THR A 94 -0.45 -15.39 2.81
N ARG A 95 -1.03 -16.40 3.46
CA ARG A 95 -1.64 -16.31 4.80
C ARG A 95 -2.77 -15.28 4.88
N ILE A 96 -3.49 -15.12 3.78
CA ILE A 96 -4.72 -14.33 3.69
C ILE A 96 -5.91 -15.26 3.52
N PHE A 97 -6.98 -14.99 4.24
CA PHE A 97 -8.18 -15.81 4.24
C PHE A 97 -9.42 -14.98 3.94
N ALA A 98 -10.34 -15.54 3.18
CA ALA A 98 -11.64 -14.90 2.95
C ALA A 98 -12.47 -14.90 4.25
N SER A 99 -13.26 -13.86 4.46
CA SER A 99 -14.15 -13.73 5.62
C SER A 99 -15.09 -14.93 5.73
N GLY A 100 -15.16 -15.52 6.92
CA GLY A 100 -16.01 -16.67 7.23
C GLY A 100 -15.45 -18.03 6.78
N THR A 101 -14.33 -18.08 6.09
CA THR A 101 -13.69 -19.36 5.73
C THR A 101 -12.92 -19.96 6.91
N ALA A 102 -12.81 -21.29 6.93
CA ALA A 102 -12.03 -21.99 7.92
C ALA A 102 -10.53 -21.95 7.57
N PHE A 103 -9.69 -21.75 8.58
CA PHE A 103 -8.23 -21.81 8.44
C PHE A 103 -7.61 -22.46 9.70
N GLN A 104 -6.33 -22.76 9.63
CA GLN A 104 -5.60 -23.39 10.71
C GLN A 104 -4.55 -22.45 11.29
N LEU A 105 -4.49 -22.38 12.62
CA LEU A 105 -3.39 -21.82 13.37
C LEU A 105 -2.63 -22.97 14.02
N ALA A 106 -1.42 -23.25 13.59
CA ALA A 106 -0.62 -24.37 14.04
C ALA A 106 0.54 -23.90 14.92
N PHE A 107 0.66 -24.44 16.11
CA PHE A 107 1.81 -24.27 17.00
C PHE A 107 2.65 -25.53 16.97
N SER A 108 3.91 -25.41 16.57
CA SER A 108 4.89 -26.48 16.68
C SER A 108 5.64 -26.31 18.00
N THR A 109 5.47 -27.25 18.90
CA THR A 109 6.11 -27.25 20.22
C THR A 109 6.98 -28.47 20.37
N ASN A 110 8.02 -28.33 21.17
CA ASN A 110 8.86 -29.44 21.57
C ASN A 110 9.28 -29.23 23.02
N VAL A 111 8.82 -30.10 23.90
CA VAL A 111 9.00 -29.94 25.36
C VAL A 111 9.50 -31.24 26.00
N PRO A 112 10.46 -31.17 26.95
CA PRO A 112 10.99 -32.36 27.62
C PRO A 112 9.94 -33.05 28.52
N ASN A 113 9.04 -32.26 29.09
CA ASN A 113 7.95 -32.72 29.94
C ASN A 113 6.63 -32.13 29.47
N ALA A 114 5.52 -32.73 29.89
CA ALA A 114 4.19 -32.17 29.61
C ALA A 114 4.09 -30.72 30.11
N ASP A 115 3.44 -29.86 29.33
CA ASP A 115 3.29 -28.43 29.58
C ASP A 115 1.90 -27.93 29.21
N THR A 116 1.68 -26.65 29.34
CA THR A 116 0.47 -25.95 28.87
C THR A 116 0.90 -24.82 27.93
N LEU A 117 0.35 -24.82 26.73
CA LEU A 117 0.43 -23.69 25.80
C LEU A 117 -0.69 -22.70 26.14
N ASN A 118 -0.29 -21.49 26.52
CA ASN A 118 -1.19 -20.34 26.59
C ASN A 118 -1.01 -19.55 25.30
N TRP A 119 -2.09 -19.35 24.55
CA TRP A 119 -2.05 -18.66 23.26
C TRP A 119 -3.04 -17.49 23.23
N ALA A 120 -2.71 -16.48 22.42
CA ALA A 120 -3.59 -15.37 22.13
C ALA A 120 -3.42 -14.94 20.67
N VAL A 121 -4.49 -14.47 20.07
CA VAL A 121 -4.53 -13.80 18.78
C VAL A 121 -4.91 -12.35 19.02
N THR A 122 -4.08 -11.44 18.60
CA THR A 122 -4.30 -9.99 18.74
C THR A 122 -4.55 -9.34 17.39
N ASP A 123 -5.32 -8.27 17.37
CA ASP A 123 -5.55 -7.44 16.18
C ASP A 123 -4.45 -6.39 15.96
N THR A 124 -4.63 -5.55 14.96
CA THR A 124 -3.70 -4.50 14.53
C THR A 124 -3.27 -3.53 15.65
N ILE A 125 -4.11 -3.28 16.64
CA ILE A 125 -3.80 -2.40 17.77
C ILE A 125 -3.52 -3.16 19.07
N GLY A 126 -3.29 -4.46 18.97
CA GLY A 126 -2.91 -5.31 20.09
C GLY A 126 -4.06 -5.76 21.00
N ARG A 127 -5.33 -5.56 20.59
CA ARG A 127 -6.47 -6.09 21.36
C ARG A 127 -6.59 -7.58 21.13
N VAL A 128 -6.87 -8.33 22.21
CA VAL A 128 -7.08 -9.77 22.13
C VAL A 128 -8.41 -10.06 21.42
N ALA A 129 -8.33 -10.67 20.24
CA ALA A 129 -9.47 -11.13 19.46
C ALA A 129 -9.90 -12.56 19.86
N ALA A 130 -8.92 -13.41 20.19
CA ALA A 130 -9.16 -14.75 20.71
C ALA A 130 -8.00 -15.17 21.62
N SER A 131 -8.26 -16.05 22.61
CA SER A 131 -7.21 -16.62 23.46
C SER A 131 -7.67 -17.94 24.05
N GLY A 132 -6.71 -18.74 24.51
CA GLY A 132 -7.01 -20.01 25.16
C GLY A 132 -5.77 -20.69 25.74
N SER A 133 -5.99 -21.84 26.33
CA SER A 133 -4.93 -22.69 26.85
C SER A 133 -5.17 -24.14 26.41
N THR A 134 -4.10 -24.87 26.14
CA THR A 134 -4.19 -26.29 25.80
C THR A 134 -3.00 -27.07 26.36
N ALA A 135 -3.24 -28.32 26.71
CA ALA A 135 -2.21 -29.22 27.20
C ALA A 135 -1.25 -29.59 26.06
N VAL A 136 0.03 -29.57 26.35
CA VAL A 136 1.13 -29.95 25.45
C VAL A 136 1.79 -31.21 26.03
N PRO A 137 1.59 -32.40 25.44
CA PRO A 137 2.31 -33.60 25.85
C PRO A 137 3.81 -33.46 25.60
N SER A 138 4.66 -34.20 26.32
CA SER A 138 6.10 -34.20 26.12
C SER A 138 6.51 -34.63 24.72
N GLY A 139 7.70 -34.20 24.31
CA GLY A 139 8.26 -34.36 22.95
C GLY A 139 7.79 -33.31 21.98
N SER A 140 8.10 -33.51 20.69
CA SER A 140 7.63 -32.62 19.63
C SER A 140 6.15 -32.86 19.33
N LYS A 141 5.38 -31.79 19.29
CA LYS A 141 3.95 -31.78 18.99
C LYS A 141 3.58 -30.64 18.07
N THR A 142 2.65 -30.89 17.17
CA THR A 142 1.92 -29.84 16.46
C THR A 142 0.54 -29.73 17.08
N ILE A 143 0.18 -28.54 17.52
CA ILE A 143 -1.10 -28.20 18.10
C ILE A 143 -1.82 -27.32 17.07
N THR A 144 -2.89 -27.83 16.48
CA THR A 144 -3.62 -27.15 15.42
C THR A 144 -4.96 -26.67 15.94
N LEU A 145 -5.18 -25.38 15.94
CA LEU A 145 -6.47 -24.76 16.19
C LEU A 145 -7.18 -24.55 14.85
N ASN A 146 -8.44 -25.01 14.78
CA ASN A 146 -9.30 -24.74 13.63
C ASN A 146 -10.04 -23.43 13.90
N CYS A 147 -9.77 -22.43 13.09
CA CYS A 147 -10.26 -21.07 13.26
C CYS A 147 -11.20 -20.67 12.14
N THR A 148 -12.10 -19.75 12.44
CA THR A 148 -12.90 -19.00 11.45
C THR A 148 -12.98 -17.55 11.91
N SER A 149 -13.03 -16.61 10.96
CA SER A 149 -13.20 -15.19 11.30
C SER A 149 -14.13 -14.49 10.33
N THR A 150 -15.08 -13.75 10.86
CA THR A 150 -15.81 -12.69 10.15
C THR A 150 -15.26 -11.30 10.47
N LEU A 151 -14.37 -11.21 11.47
CA LEU A 151 -13.60 -10.00 11.76
C LEU A 151 -12.48 -9.87 10.72
N ALA A 152 -12.54 -8.83 9.93
CA ALA A 152 -11.54 -8.52 8.89
C ALA A 152 -10.33 -7.80 9.50
N GLY A 153 -9.18 -7.92 8.85
CA GLY A 153 -7.95 -7.20 9.17
C GLY A 153 -6.76 -8.09 9.41
N TYR A 154 -5.77 -7.52 10.05
CA TYR A 154 -4.50 -8.18 10.42
C TYR A 154 -4.59 -8.78 11.81
N PHE A 155 -3.99 -9.95 11.96
CA PHE A 155 -3.90 -10.66 13.22
C PHE A 155 -2.49 -11.23 13.45
N ALA A 156 -2.06 -11.23 14.71
CA ALA A 156 -0.82 -11.85 15.15
C ALA A 156 -1.11 -12.85 16.29
N ALA A 157 -0.66 -14.08 16.12
CA ALA A 157 -0.77 -15.10 17.16
C ALA A 157 0.50 -15.12 18.02
N THR A 158 0.31 -15.18 19.34
CA THR A 158 1.35 -15.35 20.34
C THR A 158 1.12 -16.63 21.14
N GLY A 159 2.18 -17.17 21.73
CA GLY A 159 2.09 -18.36 22.54
C GLY A 159 3.22 -18.45 23.57
N THR A 160 2.91 -18.98 24.76
CA THR A 160 3.86 -19.18 25.86
C THR A 160 3.66 -20.56 26.46
N LEU A 161 4.76 -21.28 26.65
CA LEU A 161 4.78 -22.55 27.38
C LEU A 161 4.91 -22.25 28.88
N ALA A 162 3.89 -22.62 29.66
CA ALA A 162 3.73 -22.20 31.04
C ALA A 162 4.87 -22.67 31.97
N GLN A 163 5.38 -23.90 31.77
CA GLN A 163 6.42 -24.49 32.64
C GLN A 163 7.83 -24.27 32.07
N ASN A 164 8.00 -24.39 30.75
CA ASN A 164 9.30 -24.26 30.11
C ASN A 164 9.66 -22.82 29.69
N GLY A 165 8.73 -21.86 29.85
CA GLY A 165 8.97 -20.46 29.54
C GLY A 165 9.26 -20.17 28.06
N GLY A 166 9.04 -21.14 27.17
CA GLY A 166 9.18 -20.92 25.73
C GLY A 166 8.14 -19.93 25.25
N GLN A 167 8.57 -18.93 24.49
CA GLN A 167 7.72 -17.88 23.94
C GLN A 167 7.92 -17.76 22.45
N LEU A 168 6.86 -17.45 21.72
CA LEU A 168 6.99 -16.98 20.36
C LEU A 168 7.74 -15.65 20.35
N PRO A 169 8.50 -15.36 19.29
CA PRO A 169 9.12 -14.07 19.11
C PRO A 169 8.11 -12.94 19.32
N GLN A 170 8.53 -11.94 20.09
CA GLN A 170 7.75 -10.72 20.32
C GLN A 170 8.03 -9.69 19.22
N ALA A 171 7.24 -8.62 19.18
CA ALA A 171 7.58 -7.46 18.39
C ALA A 171 9.03 -7.01 18.68
N GLY A 172 9.79 -6.72 17.63
CA GLY A 172 11.23 -6.46 17.73
C GLY A 172 12.11 -7.61 17.24
N THR A 173 11.54 -8.76 16.90
CA THR A 173 12.24 -9.88 16.26
C THR A 173 11.67 -10.13 14.87
N ARG A 174 12.48 -10.68 13.97
CA ARG A 174 12.02 -11.06 12.64
C ARG A 174 10.82 -12.02 12.75
N PRO A 175 9.79 -11.90 11.88
CA PRO A 175 8.54 -12.66 12.03
C PRO A 175 8.63 -14.16 11.74
N VAL A 176 9.79 -14.68 11.41
CA VAL A 176 10.02 -16.13 11.30
C VAL A 176 9.68 -16.79 12.63
N GLY A 177 8.55 -17.50 12.66
CA GLY A 177 8.01 -18.11 13.90
C GLY A 177 6.88 -17.35 14.58
N ILE A 178 6.55 -16.13 14.15
CA ILE A 178 5.30 -15.47 14.52
C ILE A 178 4.24 -15.87 13.50
N ALA A 179 3.10 -16.35 13.95
CA ALA A 179 1.97 -16.56 13.07
C ALA A 179 1.22 -15.23 12.90
N THR A 180 1.42 -14.60 11.78
CA THR A 180 0.63 -13.46 11.33
C THR A 180 -0.25 -13.87 10.17
N PHE A 181 -1.44 -13.27 10.06
CA PHE A 181 -2.38 -13.58 8.99
C PHE A 181 -3.35 -12.42 8.77
N GLY A 182 -3.98 -12.43 7.60
CA GLY A 182 -5.03 -11.49 7.23
C GLY A 182 -6.36 -12.16 7.00
N VAL A 183 -7.43 -11.42 7.26
CA VAL A 183 -8.79 -11.80 6.86
C VAL A 183 -9.35 -10.68 6.00
N LEU A 184 -9.76 -11.03 4.78
CA LEU A 184 -10.27 -10.08 3.81
C LEU A 184 -11.59 -9.44 4.28
N PRO A 185 -11.83 -8.17 3.96
CA PRO A 185 -13.09 -7.53 4.27
C PRO A 185 -14.24 -8.14 3.45
N ASN A 186 -15.41 -8.26 4.05
CA ASN A 186 -16.64 -8.58 3.33
C ASN A 186 -17.52 -7.32 3.26
N LEU A 187 -17.33 -6.53 2.22
CA LEU A 187 -18.02 -5.25 2.03
C LEU A 187 -19.21 -5.32 1.07
N SER A 188 -19.57 -6.49 0.58
CA SER A 188 -20.64 -6.67 -0.43
C SER A 188 -22.01 -6.09 -0.05
N GLN A 189 -22.29 -5.97 1.25
CA GLN A 189 -23.52 -5.36 1.79
C GLN A 189 -23.42 -3.85 2.05
N VAL A 190 -22.21 -3.28 1.88
CA VAL A 190 -21.92 -1.86 2.18
C VAL A 190 -21.51 -1.14 0.91
N VAL A 191 -20.65 -1.76 0.14
CA VAL A 191 -20.16 -1.28 -1.14
C VAL A 191 -20.49 -2.34 -2.19
N PRO A 192 -21.62 -2.22 -2.90
CA PRO A 192 -22.00 -3.18 -3.93
C PRO A 192 -20.95 -3.27 -5.01
N ALA A 193 -20.78 -4.46 -5.57
CA ALA A 193 -19.89 -4.67 -6.70
C ALA A 193 -20.24 -3.74 -7.86
N VAL A 194 -19.24 -3.11 -8.44
CA VAL A 194 -19.38 -2.26 -9.63
C VAL A 194 -19.04 -3.09 -10.86
N THR A 195 -19.87 -2.97 -11.91
CA THR A 195 -19.53 -3.50 -13.22
C THR A 195 -18.78 -2.43 -14.00
N TYR A 196 -17.53 -2.70 -14.31
CA TYR A 196 -16.69 -1.81 -15.10
C TYR A 196 -16.93 -2.04 -16.59
N ALA A 197 -17.08 -0.96 -17.35
CA ALA A 197 -17.11 -1.06 -18.81
C ALA A 197 -15.72 -1.39 -19.38
N HIS A 198 -14.69 -0.86 -18.73
CA HIS A 198 -13.29 -1.02 -19.10
C HIS A 198 -12.46 -1.35 -17.88
N GLN A 199 -11.47 -2.23 -18.01
CA GLN A 199 -10.59 -2.63 -16.92
C GLN A 199 -9.73 -1.46 -16.40
N ASP A 200 -9.35 -0.55 -17.24
CA ASP A 200 -8.60 0.66 -16.90
C ASP A 200 -9.42 1.74 -16.18
N GLN A 201 -10.65 1.43 -15.79
CA GLN A 201 -11.45 2.25 -14.87
C GLN A 201 -11.13 1.98 -13.39
N HIS A 202 -10.38 0.91 -13.10
CA HIS A 202 -9.88 0.67 -11.75
C HIS A 202 -8.83 1.72 -11.34
N ARG A 203 -8.73 1.99 -10.04
CA ARG A 203 -7.95 3.11 -9.50
C ARG A 203 -6.68 2.72 -8.75
N PHE A 204 -6.45 1.43 -8.52
CA PHE A 204 -5.36 0.97 -7.67
C PHE A 204 -4.42 0.02 -8.39
N GLY A 205 -3.13 0.36 -8.31
CA GLY A 205 -2.02 -0.49 -8.76
C GLY A 205 -1.08 -0.85 -7.59
N MET A 206 -0.18 -1.80 -7.86
CA MET A 206 0.88 -2.19 -6.92
C MET A 206 2.12 -2.62 -7.70
N GLN A 207 3.28 -2.34 -7.14
CA GLN A 207 4.57 -2.89 -7.56
C GLN A 207 4.98 -4.06 -6.66
N GLY A 208 5.83 -4.96 -7.17
CA GLY A 208 6.47 -5.99 -6.35
C GLY A 208 5.62 -7.21 -5.99
N ALA A 209 4.49 -7.43 -6.68
CA ALA A 209 3.72 -8.66 -6.61
C ALA A 209 3.22 -9.05 -8.01
N ASN A 210 3.99 -8.73 -9.03
CA ASN A 210 3.61 -8.73 -10.44
C ASN A 210 3.20 -10.10 -10.97
N ASP A 211 3.71 -11.18 -10.39
CA ASP A 211 3.48 -12.57 -10.78
C ASP A 211 2.35 -13.26 -10.01
N ASN A 212 1.75 -12.56 -9.03
CA ASN A 212 0.67 -13.14 -8.22
C ASN A 212 -0.67 -12.41 -8.41
N GLY A 213 -1.32 -12.71 -9.52
CA GLY A 213 -2.65 -12.15 -9.83
C GLY A 213 -3.72 -12.42 -8.77
N PRO A 214 -3.84 -13.62 -8.19
CA PRO A 214 -4.78 -13.89 -7.09
C PRO A 214 -4.55 -12.99 -5.87
N LEU A 215 -3.30 -12.82 -5.44
CA LEU A 215 -2.97 -11.91 -4.33
C LEU A 215 -3.36 -10.46 -4.64
N LEU A 216 -3.05 -9.97 -5.83
CA LEU A 216 -3.43 -8.63 -6.25
C LEU A 216 -4.95 -8.45 -6.24
N ALA A 217 -5.70 -9.46 -6.69
CA ALA A 217 -7.17 -9.46 -6.64
C ALA A 217 -7.69 -9.43 -5.19
N ASP A 218 -7.13 -10.22 -4.29
CA ASP A 218 -7.47 -10.22 -2.85
C ASP A 218 -7.23 -8.86 -2.20
N LEU A 219 -6.20 -8.14 -2.66
CA LEU A 219 -5.93 -6.78 -2.21
C LEU A 219 -6.76 -5.72 -2.94
N GLY A 220 -7.62 -6.09 -3.89
CA GLY A 220 -8.37 -5.15 -4.73
C GLY A 220 -7.47 -4.32 -5.66
N ILE A 221 -6.34 -4.87 -6.04
CA ILE A 221 -5.37 -4.26 -6.95
C ILE A 221 -5.62 -4.76 -8.37
N SER A 222 -5.75 -3.84 -9.30
CA SER A 222 -6.14 -4.14 -10.69
C SER A 222 -5.06 -3.79 -11.71
N SER A 223 -3.92 -3.26 -11.26
CA SER A 223 -2.81 -2.87 -12.13
C SER A 223 -1.47 -3.16 -11.48
N THR A 224 -0.47 -3.49 -12.31
CA THR A 224 0.93 -3.67 -11.87
C THR A 224 1.89 -3.17 -12.96
N ILE A 225 3.20 -3.27 -12.73
CA ILE A 225 4.23 -2.80 -13.65
C ILE A 225 4.67 -3.93 -14.58
N ASP A 226 4.87 -3.60 -15.85
CA ASP A 226 5.49 -4.46 -16.88
C ASP A 226 6.66 -3.71 -17.53
N ASP A 227 7.84 -4.27 -17.43
CA ASP A 227 9.06 -3.67 -17.99
C ASP A 227 9.22 -3.98 -19.48
N ARG A 228 9.18 -2.93 -20.31
CA ARG A 228 9.46 -2.97 -21.76
C ARG A 228 10.64 -2.07 -22.13
N GLN A 229 11.56 -1.97 -21.19
CA GLN A 229 12.80 -1.20 -21.33
C GLN A 229 13.65 -1.74 -22.47
N LEU A 230 14.28 -0.87 -23.25
CA LEU A 230 15.22 -1.29 -24.31
C LEU A 230 16.38 -2.12 -23.76
N SER A 231 16.84 -1.78 -22.54
CA SER A 231 17.88 -2.52 -21.82
C SER A 231 17.52 -3.97 -21.52
N THR A 232 16.25 -4.22 -21.23
CA THR A 232 15.73 -5.57 -20.94
C THR A 232 15.44 -6.35 -22.20
N MET A 233 14.87 -5.68 -23.20
CA MET A 233 14.41 -6.32 -24.43
C MET A 233 15.55 -6.56 -25.44
N GLU A 234 16.51 -5.65 -25.54
CA GLU A 234 17.66 -5.74 -26.46
C GLU A 234 18.99 -5.45 -25.74
N PRO A 235 19.36 -6.25 -24.73
CA PRO A 235 20.53 -5.95 -23.91
C PRO A 235 21.87 -6.00 -24.65
N ASN A 236 21.97 -6.81 -25.71
CA ASN A 236 23.24 -7.16 -26.36
C ASN A 236 23.48 -6.46 -27.71
N GLY A 237 22.54 -5.68 -28.20
CA GLY A 237 22.67 -4.96 -29.47
C GLY A 237 21.35 -4.76 -30.18
N ALA A 238 21.36 -3.86 -31.15
CA ALA A 238 20.20 -3.51 -31.93
C ALA A 238 19.58 -4.73 -32.65
N ASN A 239 18.26 -4.87 -32.54
CA ASN A 239 17.48 -5.98 -33.09
C ASN A 239 17.87 -7.38 -32.56
N THR A 240 18.56 -7.43 -31.43
CA THR A 240 18.89 -8.72 -30.76
C THR A 240 17.97 -8.93 -29.56
N PHE A 241 16.77 -9.47 -29.84
CA PHE A 241 15.77 -9.67 -28.80
C PHE A 241 16.16 -10.72 -27.77
N ASN A 242 15.89 -10.43 -26.52
CA ASN A 242 15.95 -11.37 -25.43
C ASN A 242 14.68 -12.25 -25.44
N PRO A 243 14.75 -13.55 -25.80
CA PRO A 243 13.57 -14.41 -25.87
C PRO A 243 12.87 -14.56 -24.51
N SER A 244 13.63 -14.52 -23.43
CA SER A 244 13.08 -14.65 -22.06
C SER A 244 12.23 -13.44 -21.67
N ALA A 245 12.58 -12.25 -22.15
CA ALA A 245 11.81 -11.05 -21.92
C ALA A 245 10.51 -11.01 -22.75
N ASN A 246 10.46 -11.74 -23.86
CA ASN A 246 9.29 -11.79 -24.75
C ASN A 246 8.25 -12.83 -24.34
N ASN A 247 8.59 -13.85 -23.53
CA ASN A 247 7.66 -14.88 -23.11
C ASN A 247 6.89 -14.46 -21.86
N LEU A 248 5.93 -13.56 -22.02
CA LEU A 248 5.07 -13.05 -20.93
C LEU A 248 3.71 -13.77 -20.86
N ASP A 249 3.47 -14.77 -21.69
CA ASP A 249 2.23 -15.55 -21.68
C ASP A 249 1.83 -16.06 -20.28
N PRO A 250 2.71 -16.69 -19.49
CA PRO A 250 2.36 -17.12 -18.14
C PRO A 250 2.05 -15.95 -17.21
N PHE A 251 2.74 -14.82 -17.38
CA PHE A 251 2.61 -13.62 -16.58
C PHE A 251 1.26 -12.92 -16.84
N TYR A 252 0.85 -12.77 -18.09
CA TYR A 252 -0.43 -12.16 -18.43
C TYR A 252 -1.63 -13.09 -18.18
N LYS A 253 -1.43 -14.40 -18.25
CA LYS A 253 -2.49 -15.39 -17.98
C LYS A 253 -2.81 -15.57 -16.50
N SER A 254 -1.95 -15.14 -15.60
CA SER A 254 -2.10 -15.37 -14.16
C SER A 254 -3.17 -14.51 -13.48
N GLY A 255 -3.77 -13.54 -14.17
CA GLY A 255 -4.84 -12.71 -13.61
C GLY A 255 -5.30 -11.59 -14.52
N ASN A 256 -6.46 -11.06 -14.25
CA ASN A 256 -7.07 -9.92 -14.96
C ASN A 256 -6.44 -8.57 -14.54
N VAL A 257 -5.13 -8.55 -14.35
CA VAL A 257 -4.43 -7.35 -13.85
C VAL A 257 -3.84 -6.59 -15.03
N MET A 258 -4.26 -5.36 -15.19
CA MET A 258 -3.77 -4.40 -16.18
C MET A 258 -2.27 -4.12 -15.97
N ARG A 259 -1.55 -3.72 -17.03
CA ARG A 259 -0.14 -3.37 -16.95
C ARG A 259 0.09 -1.88 -17.19
N LEU A 260 0.84 -1.24 -16.28
CA LEU A 260 1.54 0.00 -16.54
C LEU A 260 2.88 -0.36 -17.18
N ILE A 261 3.11 0.06 -18.41
CA ILE A 261 4.27 -0.32 -19.19
C ILE A 261 5.39 0.68 -18.92
N ARG A 262 6.49 0.22 -18.35
CA ARG A 262 7.66 1.01 -18.01
C ARG A 262 8.68 0.96 -19.14
N LEU A 263 9.21 2.12 -19.58
CA LEU A 263 10.06 2.27 -20.77
C LEU A 263 11.47 2.80 -20.49
N ASP A 264 11.75 3.32 -19.30
CA ASP A 264 13.05 3.86 -18.92
C ASP A 264 14.19 2.83 -19.03
N GLY A 265 15.42 3.31 -19.06
CA GLY A 265 16.59 2.44 -19.11
C GLY A 265 17.00 1.96 -20.49
N ILE A 266 18.09 2.51 -21.00
CA ILE A 266 18.70 2.08 -22.25
C ILE A 266 19.93 1.20 -22.01
N PRO A 267 20.23 0.25 -22.92
CA PRO A 267 21.37 -0.64 -22.77
C PRO A 267 22.69 0.09 -23.11
N ALA A 268 23.81 -0.47 -22.66
CA ALA A 268 25.13 0.09 -22.84
C ALA A 268 25.48 0.43 -24.31
N TRP A 269 25.01 -0.37 -25.25
CA TRP A 269 25.27 -0.12 -26.69
C TRP A 269 24.51 1.08 -27.26
N ALA A 270 23.41 1.48 -26.61
CA ALA A 270 22.59 2.63 -27.00
C ALA A 270 22.86 3.87 -26.12
N SER A 271 23.62 3.71 -25.04
CA SER A 271 23.95 4.77 -24.09
C SER A 271 25.17 5.58 -24.55
N SER A 272 25.15 6.88 -24.32
CA SER A 272 26.31 7.77 -24.52
C SER A 272 27.39 7.57 -23.45
N THR A 273 27.02 7.04 -22.28
CA THR A 273 27.91 6.75 -21.15
C THR A 273 28.46 5.33 -21.20
N GLY A 274 27.84 4.44 -21.98
CA GLY A 274 28.14 3.01 -22.00
C GLY A 274 27.60 2.25 -20.75
N ALA A 275 26.79 2.89 -19.92
CA ALA A 275 26.16 2.27 -18.77
C ALA A 275 25.00 1.36 -19.21
N PHE A 276 24.79 0.28 -18.44
CA PHE A 276 23.61 -0.58 -18.59
C PHE A 276 22.44 0.03 -17.80
N GLN A 277 21.26 0.06 -18.40
CA GLN A 277 20.08 0.74 -17.87
C GLN A 277 20.32 2.23 -17.59
N ASP A 278 20.91 2.89 -18.59
CA ASP A 278 21.20 4.32 -18.50
C ASP A 278 19.92 5.14 -18.61
N ASP A 279 19.61 5.87 -17.55
CA ASP A 279 18.46 6.79 -17.46
C ASP A 279 18.92 8.25 -17.47
N THR A 280 20.20 8.50 -17.72
CA THR A 280 20.82 9.82 -17.52
C THR A 280 20.68 10.74 -18.73
N SER A 281 20.47 10.17 -19.92
CA SER A 281 20.46 10.91 -21.19
C SER A 281 19.65 10.22 -22.29
N VAL A 282 19.46 10.92 -23.41
CA VAL A 282 18.83 10.32 -24.59
C VAL A 282 19.69 9.19 -25.17
N PRO A 283 19.04 8.20 -25.82
CA PRO A 283 19.76 7.19 -26.62
C PRO A 283 20.60 7.83 -27.72
N THR A 284 21.75 7.24 -28.04
CA THR A 284 22.66 7.69 -29.12
C THR A 284 21.99 7.76 -30.47
N SER A 285 20.86 7.07 -30.67
CA SER A 285 20.03 7.15 -31.87
C SER A 285 18.56 7.23 -31.51
N LEU A 286 17.99 8.44 -31.46
CA LEU A 286 16.56 8.65 -31.26
C LEU A 286 15.70 8.02 -32.36
N SER A 287 16.18 7.98 -33.62
CA SER A 287 15.45 7.33 -34.71
C SER A 287 15.36 5.80 -34.51
N TYR A 288 16.41 5.16 -34.02
CA TYR A 288 16.36 3.75 -33.64
C TYR A 288 15.37 3.55 -32.48
N TYR A 289 15.46 4.40 -31.47
CA TYR A 289 14.61 4.33 -30.30
C TYR A 289 13.11 4.51 -30.66
N GLN A 290 12.80 5.45 -31.55
CA GLN A 290 11.45 5.63 -32.09
C GLN A 290 10.93 4.37 -32.80
N ASN A 291 11.77 3.72 -33.61
CA ASN A 291 11.40 2.46 -34.27
C ASN A 291 11.18 1.34 -33.26
N TYR A 292 12.01 1.27 -32.22
CA TYR A 292 11.81 0.33 -31.11
C TYR A 292 10.46 0.60 -30.41
N MET A 293 10.11 1.85 -30.14
CA MET A 293 8.84 2.23 -29.54
C MET A 293 7.63 1.87 -30.41
N SER A 294 7.74 1.97 -31.73
CA SER A 294 6.70 1.47 -32.66
C SER A 294 6.49 -0.03 -32.52
N ARG A 295 7.55 -0.76 -32.26
CA ARG A 295 7.45 -2.18 -31.98
C ARG A 295 6.79 -2.47 -30.63
N VAL A 296 7.19 -1.76 -29.57
CA VAL A 296 6.56 -1.86 -28.25
C VAL A 296 5.06 -1.60 -28.34
N GLY A 297 4.65 -0.56 -29.09
CA GLY A 297 3.24 -0.26 -29.34
C GLY A 297 2.50 -1.41 -30.04
N THR A 298 3.12 -1.99 -31.07
CA THR A 298 2.55 -3.15 -31.81
C THR A 298 2.35 -4.35 -30.88
N GLU A 299 3.38 -4.73 -30.12
CA GLU A 299 3.34 -5.87 -29.19
C GLU A 299 2.33 -5.64 -28.06
N SER A 300 2.34 -4.46 -27.46
CA SER A 300 1.42 -4.12 -26.37
C SER A 300 -0.04 -4.09 -26.82
N SER A 301 -0.31 -3.61 -28.04
CA SER A 301 -1.66 -3.67 -28.62
C SER A 301 -2.13 -5.11 -28.84
N ALA A 302 -1.25 -5.99 -29.31
CA ALA A 302 -1.57 -7.41 -29.49
C ALA A 302 -1.81 -8.11 -28.15
N ILE A 303 -1.00 -7.83 -27.13
CA ILE A 303 -1.16 -8.34 -25.76
C ILE A 303 -2.49 -7.86 -25.17
N ARG A 304 -2.79 -6.56 -25.29
CA ARG A 304 -4.07 -6.02 -24.83
C ARG A 304 -5.26 -6.71 -25.48
N ALA A 305 -5.24 -6.87 -26.78
CA ALA A 305 -6.31 -7.54 -27.50
C ALA A 305 -6.50 -9.01 -27.09
N ALA A 306 -5.41 -9.70 -26.75
CA ALA A 306 -5.43 -11.11 -26.37
C ALA A 306 -5.83 -11.34 -24.90
N TYR A 307 -5.36 -10.52 -23.98
CA TYR A 307 -5.48 -10.76 -22.53
C TYR A 307 -6.34 -9.74 -21.79
N PHE A 308 -6.49 -8.53 -22.33
CA PHE A 308 -7.21 -7.42 -21.69
C PHE A 308 -8.20 -6.76 -22.66
N PRO A 309 -9.12 -7.50 -23.27
CA PRO A 309 -9.97 -6.99 -24.35
C PRO A 309 -10.93 -5.88 -23.91
N THR A 310 -11.17 -5.73 -22.61
CA THR A 310 -11.98 -4.64 -22.04
C THR A 310 -11.14 -3.42 -21.63
N GLN A 311 -9.84 -3.48 -21.70
CA GLN A 311 -8.96 -2.34 -21.44
C GLN A 311 -9.00 -1.36 -22.62
N SER A 312 -9.28 -0.08 -22.37
CA SER A 312 -9.47 0.92 -23.43
C SER A 312 -8.16 1.40 -24.04
N ALA A 313 -7.07 1.41 -23.26
CA ALA A 313 -5.76 1.92 -23.66
C ALA A 313 -4.63 1.08 -23.06
N ASN A 314 -3.43 1.19 -23.63
CA ASN A 314 -2.20 0.84 -22.94
C ASN A 314 -1.59 2.11 -22.33
N TYR A 315 -0.97 1.95 -21.16
CA TYR A 315 -0.40 3.04 -20.38
C TYR A 315 1.11 2.88 -20.34
N TYR A 316 1.83 3.90 -20.83
CA TYR A 316 3.29 3.86 -21.01
C TYR A 316 3.94 4.97 -20.19
N GLN A 317 4.74 4.60 -19.19
CA GLN A 317 5.58 5.54 -18.43
C GLN A 317 6.98 5.59 -19.05
N VAL A 318 7.39 6.78 -19.47
CA VAL A 318 8.60 6.97 -20.30
C VAL A 318 9.86 7.03 -19.44
N THR A 319 9.82 7.75 -18.32
CA THR A 319 10.95 7.94 -17.42
C THR A 319 10.57 7.54 -15.99
N TRP A 320 11.59 7.25 -15.20
CA TRP A 320 11.47 6.92 -13.79
C TRP A 320 12.37 7.85 -12.98
N GLU A 321 11.79 8.63 -12.07
CA GLU A 321 12.48 9.57 -11.18
C GLU A 321 13.60 10.39 -11.87
N PRO A 322 13.29 11.10 -12.97
CA PRO A 322 14.32 11.84 -13.71
C PRO A 322 14.93 12.99 -12.89
N ASN A 323 14.33 13.36 -11.75
CA ASN A 323 14.95 14.27 -10.80
C ASN A 323 16.22 13.71 -10.15
N GLU A 324 16.32 12.38 -10.03
CA GLU A 324 17.47 11.68 -9.47
C GLU A 324 18.50 11.29 -10.56
N PHE A 325 18.01 10.87 -11.71
CA PHE A 325 18.86 10.21 -12.71
C PHE A 325 19.18 11.08 -13.92
N TRP A 326 18.25 11.90 -14.41
CA TRP A 326 18.42 12.63 -15.65
C TRP A 326 19.41 13.80 -15.52
N THR A 327 20.49 13.77 -16.32
CA THR A 327 21.56 14.80 -16.34
C THR A 327 21.67 15.55 -17.66
N ASP A 328 20.92 15.12 -18.68
CA ASP A 328 20.91 15.75 -20.00
C ASP A 328 20.02 17.02 -20.02
N THR A 329 20.00 17.73 -21.14
CA THR A 329 19.25 18.97 -21.30
C THR A 329 17.74 18.76 -21.35
N ASP A 330 16.98 19.80 -21.03
CA ASP A 330 15.53 19.81 -21.19
C ASP A 330 15.08 19.62 -22.64
N ALA A 331 15.83 20.15 -23.60
CA ALA A 331 15.56 19.95 -25.02
C ALA A 331 15.67 18.46 -25.41
N ASN A 332 16.68 17.78 -24.92
CA ASN A 332 16.87 16.34 -25.13
C ASN A 332 15.80 15.53 -24.39
N PHE A 333 15.37 15.95 -23.19
CA PHE A 333 14.25 15.33 -22.50
C PHE A 333 12.97 15.37 -23.34
N VAL A 334 12.65 16.53 -23.92
CA VAL A 334 11.49 16.67 -24.81
C VAL A 334 11.67 15.84 -26.09
N ALA A 335 12.88 15.78 -26.66
CA ALA A 335 13.17 14.96 -27.85
C ALA A 335 13.01 13.45 -27.57
N LEU A 336 13.37 12.97 -26.36
CA LEU A 336 13.09 11.60 -25.93
C LEU A 336 11.59 11.32 -25.97
N TYR A 337 10.79 12.17 -25.33
CA TYR A 337 9.33 12.01 -25.29
C TYR A 337 8.69 12.11 -26.67
N GLN A 338 9.17 13.01 -27.51
CA GLN A 338 8.73 13.09 -28.91
C GLN A 338 8.96 11.77 -29.65
N SER A 339 10.13 11.15 -29.50
CA SER A 339 10.47 9.87 -30.12
C SER A 339 9.58 8.73 -29.61
N VAL A 340 9.35 8.67 -28.30
CA VAL A 340 8.45 7.67 -27.69
C VAL A 340 7.02 7.86 -28.16
N TYR A 341 6.49 9.08 -28.06
CA TYR A 341 5.13 9.42 -28.43
C TYR A 341 4.84 9.07 -29.90
N GLN A 342 5.70 9.53 -30.80
CA GLN A 342 5.55 9.25 -32.23
C GLN A 342 5.69 7.76 -32.55
N GLY A 343 6.63 7.09 -31.92
CA GLY A 343 6.84 5.65 -32.10
C GLY A 343 5.62 4.85 -31.67
N ILE A 344 5.18 5.01 -30.44
CA ILE A 344 4.05 4.25 -29.87
C ILE A 344 2.75 4.56 -30.60
N HIS A 345 2.38 5.85 -30.78
CA HIS A 345 1.13 6.23 -31.44
C HIS A 345 1.07 5.84 -32.91
N SER A 346 2.21 5.56 -33.55
CA SER A 346 2.22 5.06 -34.93
C SER A 346 1.59 3.65 -35.06
N THR A 347 1.53 2.89 -33.97
CA THR A 347 1.07 1.48 -33.95
C THR A 347 0.04 1.18 -32.88
N ASP A 348 -0.06 2.01 -31.83
CA ASP A 348 -1.09 1.97 -30.81
C ASP A 348 -1.76 3.33 -30.66
N SER A 349 -2.78 3.59 -31.49
CA SER A 349 -3.48 4.87 -31.53
C SER A 349 -4.26 5.21 -30.26
N SER A 350 -4.53 4.23 -29.41
CA SER A 350 -5.22 4.39 -28.12
C SER A 350 -4.25 4.51 -26.94
N ALA A 351 -2.94 4.52 -27.20
CA ALA A 351 -1.91 4.64 -26.16
C ALA A 351 -2.10 5.87 -25.27
N VAL A 352 -1.70 5.74 -24.01
CA VAL A 352 -1.55 6.85 -23.07
C VAL A 352 -0.07 6.92 -22.68
N VAL A 353 0.65 7.84 -23.29
CA VAL A 353 2.07 8.13 -22.98
C VAL A 353 2.13 9.12 -21.84
N MET A 354 2.84 8.79 -20.77
CA MET A 354 2.84 9.56 -19.55
C MET A 354 4.24 9.84 -18.98
N GLY A 355 4.34 10.93 -18.25
CA GLY A 355 5.51 11.35 -17.50
C GLY A 355 5.33 12.75 -16.88
N PRO A 356 6.38 13.31 -16.27
CA PRO A 356 7.76 12.84 -16.20
C PRO A 356 8.04 11.78 -15.11
N ALA A 357 7.13 11.55 -14.15
CA ALA A 357 7.28 10.60 -13.05
C ALA A 357 8.45 10.93 -12.11
N ASP A 358 8.61 12.21 -11.75
CA ASP A 358 9.54 12.60 -10.69
C ASP A 358 9.07 12.04 -9.33
N ALA A 359 10.01 11.87 -8.39
CA ALA A 359 9.77 11.27 -7.07
C ALA A 359 8.70 11.99 -6.22
N PHE A 360 8.47 13.28 -6.47
CA PHE A 360 7.49 14.08 -5.72
C PHE A 360 6.61 14.90 -6.65
N PRO A 361 5.34 15.14 -6.29
CA PRO A 361 4.48 16.03 -7.07
C PRO A 361 5.04 17.46 -7.20
N SER A 362 5.79 17.94 -6.21
CA SER A 362 6.45 19.26 -6.27
C SER A 362 7.59 19.30 -7.29
N LEU A 363 8.35 18.22 -7.43
CA LEU A 363 9.40 18.11 -8.44
C LEU A 363 8.80 17.97 -9.84
N THR A 364 7.76 17.16 -9.98
CA THR A 364 6.98 17.06 -11.22
C THR A 364 6.43 18.44 -11.63
N THR A 365 5.85 19.19 -10.69
CA THR A 365 5.37 20.56 -10.94
C THR A 365 6.47 21.45 -11.48
N THR A 366 7.65 21.42 -10.85
CA THR A 366 8.81 22.23 -11.25
C THR A 366 9.29 21.85 -12.65
N ARG A 367 9.36 20.55 -12.95
CA ARG A 367 9.76 20.06 -14.28
C ARG A 367 8.74 20.43 -15.35
N LEU A 368 7.45 20.25 -15.09
CA LEU A 368 6.39 20.62 -16.03
C LEU A 368 6.47 22.10 -16.42
N LYS A 369 6.62 23.02 -15.45
CA LYS A 369 6.83 24.46 -15.71
C LYS A 369 8.00 24.73 -16.63
N ARG A 370 9.12 24.04 -16.40
CA ARG A 370 10.34 24.21 -17.18
C ARG A 370 10.21 23.67 -18.60
N LEU A 371 9.45 22.59 -18.79
CA LEU A 371 9.29 21.92 -20.08
C LEU A 371 8.12 22.46 -20.92
N ALA A 372 7.14 23.14 -20.32
CA ALA A 372 5.98 23.68 -21.04
C ALA A 372 6.38 24.60 -22.24
N PRO A 373 7.29 25.58 -22.07
CA PRO A 373 7.71 26.43 -23.19
C PRO A 373 8.45 25.68 -24.30
N LEU A 374 8.93 24.46 -24.05
CA LEU A 374 9.56 23.60 -25.06
C LEU A 374 8.55 22.69 -25.78
N GLY A 375 7.26 22.82 -25.49
CA GLY A 375 6.20 22.07 -26.15
C GLY A 375 6.02 20.63 -25.64
N PHE A 376 6.50 20.31 -24.46
CA PHE A 376 6.42 18.98 -23.85
C PHE A 376 5.00 18.40 -23.81
N GLY A 377 4.00 19.24 -23.55
CA GLY A 377 2.60 18.85 -23.51
C GLY A 377 2.03 18.28 -24.82
N GLN A 378 2.76 18.38 -25.93
CA GLN A 378 2.39 17.76 -27.21
C GLN A 378 2.77 16.28 -27.27
N TYR A 379 3.65 15.81 -26.38
CA TYR A 379 4.23 14.48 -26.39
C TYR A 379 3.89 13.65 -25.14
N ILE A 380 2.86 14.07 -24.40
CA ILE A 380 2.27 13.30 -23.31
C ILE A 380 0.74 13.33 -23.39
N ASP A 381 0.10 12.23 -23.01
CA ASP A 381 -1.36 12.11 -22.90
C ASP A 381 -1.82 12.24 -21.45
N ALA A 382 -0.95 11.93 -20.50
CA ALA A 382 -1.19 12.04 -19.07
C ALA A 382 0.07 12.49 -18.35
N VAL A 383 -0.12 13.02 -17.14
CA VAL A 383 0.97 13.29 -16.21
C VAL A 383 1.14 12.10 -15.29
N ALA A 384 2.39 11.67 -15.09
CA ALA A 384 2.78 10.75 -14.04
C ALA A 384 3.66 11.46 -13.02
N THR A 385 3.53 11.09 -11.76
CA THR A 385 4.38 11.48 -10.64
C THR A 385 4.49 10.32 -9.67
N HIS A 386 5.55 10.24 -8.87
CA HIS A 386 5.51 9.42 -7.68
C HIS A 386 4.86 10.21 -6.54
N GLY A 387 4.16 9.51 -5.65
CA GLY A 387 3.36 10.13 -4.59
C GLY A 387 4.12 10.39 -3.30
N TYR A 388 5.45 10.38 -3.33
CA TYR A 388 6.23 10.74 -2.16
C TYR A 388 6.15 12.25 -1.90
N TYR A 389 6.25 12.65 -0.64
CA TYR A 389 6.06 14.04 -0.21
C TYR A 389 7.12 14.51 0.80
N ASP A 390 7.92 13.58 1.33
CA ASP A 390 8.89 13.82 2.39
C ASP A 390 10.21 13.17 1.99
N ALA A 391 11.10 13.97 1.42
CA ALA A 391 12.30 13.53 0.75
C ALA A 391 13.19 12.65 1.64
N GLY A 392 13.35 11.39 1.22
CA GLY A 392 14.40 10.50 1.70
C GLY A 392 14.36 10.19 3.19
N THR A 393 13.26 10.45 3.89
CA THR A 393 13.17 10.11 5.30
C THR A 393 12.65 8.69 5.47
N SER A 394 13.45 7.88 6.12
CA SER A 394 13.03 6.60 6.68
C SER A 394 13.20 6.68 8.21
N PRO A 395 12.16 6.43 8.97
CA PRO A 395 10.77 6.20 8.58
C PRO A 395 10.06 7.43 8.01
N SER A 396 9.06 7.18 7.16
CA SER A 396 8.26 8.23 6.52
C SER A 396 7.40 8.98 7.53
N HIS A 397 7.24 10.27 7.34
CA HIS A 397 6.31 11.06 8.15
C HIS A 397 4.87 10.97 7.62
N PRO A 398 3.85 11.32 8.42
CA PRO A 398 2.48 11.44 7.94
C PRO A 398 2.35 12.47 6.81
N PRO A 399 1.49 12.21 5.80
CA PRO A 399 1.34 13.08 4.63
C PRO A 399 0.77 14.46 4.96
N GLU A 400 0.20 14.62 6.14
CA GLU A 400 -0.35 15.86 6.67
C GLU A 400 0.66 16.73 7.42
N ARG A 401 1.91 16.30 7.52
CA ARG A 401 2.94 16.90 8.40
C ARG A 401 2.99 18.42 8.38
N TYR A 402 2.80 19.04 7.22
CA TYR A 402 2.92 20.47 7.03
C TYR A 402 1.57 21.21 6.95
N ASP A 403 0.46 20.51 6.99
CA ASP A 403 -0.87 21.10 6.75
C ASP A 403 -1.36 22.02 7.88
N SER A 404 -0.87 21.82 9.09
CA SER A 404 -1.30 22.61 10.26
C SER A 404 -0.78 24.04 10.28
N ASP A 405 0.28 24.34 9.53
CA ASP A 405 0.86 25.67 9.39
C ASP A 405 0.68 26.18 7.96
N PRO A 406 -0.10 27.25 7.74
CA PRO A 406 -0.31 27.82 6.41
C PRO A 406 0.97 28.18 5.66
N SER A 407 2.06 28.52 6.38
CA SER A 407 3.34 28.86 5.77
C SER A 407 4.09 27.66 5.18
N THR A 408 3.80 26.46 5.66
CA THR A 408 4.42 25.19 5.22
C THR A 408 3.44 24.24 4.51
N ALA A 409 2.17 24.57 4.46
CA ALA A 409 1.11 23.69 3.92
C ALA A 409 1.34 23.30 2.45
N SER A 410 2.05 24.10 1.67
CA SER A 410 2.46 23.74 0.30
C SER A 410 3.44 22.57 0.22
N GLY A 411 4.12 22.24 1.31
CA GLY A 411 5.02 21.09 1.41
C GLY A 411 4.35 19.77 1.78
N SER A 412 3.09 19.81 2.24
CA SER A 412 2.32 18.59 2.48
C SER A 412 1.98 17.87 1.17
N LEU A 413 1.66 16.57 1.22
CA LEU A 413 1.19 15.87 0.04
C LEU A 413 0.00 16.58 -0.61
N ARG A 414 -0.99 17.02 0.18
CA ARG A 414 -2.13 17.79 -0.29
C ARG A 414 -1.72 19.07 -1.02
N GLY A 415 -0.81 19.84 -0.43
CA GLY A 415 -0.30 21.07 -1.02
C GLY A 415 0.43 20.84 -2.33
N GLN A 416 1.28 19.82 -2.39
CA GLN A 416 2.02 19.45 -3.59
C GLN A 416 1.10 18.97 -4.72
N MET A 417 0.11 18.13 -4.43
CA MET A 417 -0.87 17.65 -5.42
C MET A 417 -1.71 18.81 -5.98
N ARG A 418 -2.14 19.75 -5.14
CA ARG A 418 -2.84 20.97 -5.58
C ARG A 418 -2.01 21.83 -6.51
N ALA A 419 -0.73 22.04 -6.16
CA ALA A 419 0.20 22.78 -7.01
C ALA A 419 0.41 22.09 -8.36
N LEU A 420 0.54 20.76 -8.38
CA LEU A 420 0.67 19.98 -9.60
C LEU A 420 -0.59 20.10 -10.49
N ARG A 421 -1.78 19.93 -9.91
CA ARG A 421 -3.04 20.09 -10.65
C ARG A 421 -3.22 21.49 -11.21
N ALA A 422 -2.83 22.52 -10.45
CA ALA A 422 -2.87 23.90 -10.90
C ALA A 422 -1.93 24.14 -12.10
N GLU A 423 -0.75 23.57 -12.07
CA GLU A 423 0.22 23.64 -13.17
C GLU A 423 -0.33 22.94 -14.42
N MET A 424 -0.87 21.74 -14.27
CA MET A 424 -1.49 21.00 -15.38
C MET A 424 -2.61 21.79 -16.05
N ALA A 425 -3.41 22.51 -15.26
CA ALA A 425 -4.49 23.34 -15.80
C ALA A 425 -3.99 24.62 -16.48
N THR A 426 -2.82 25.14 -16.07
CA THR A 426 -2.26 26.39 -16.58
C THR A 426 -1.55 26.17 -17.91
N ASP A 427 -0.65 25.20 -17.98
CA ASP A 427 0.31 25.04 -19.06
C ASP A 427 0.05 23.79 -19.93
N TYR A 428 -0.88 22.93 -19.53
CA TYR A 428 -1.19 21.68 -20.21
C TYR A 428 -2.67 21.58 -20.60
N ARG A 429 -3.10 20.42 -21.10
CA ARG A 429 -4.48 20.22 -21.58
C ARG A 429 -5.47 20.07 -20.42
N THR A 430 -6.59 20.76 -20.50
CA THR A 430 -7.72 20.54 -19.58
C THR A 430 -8.17 19.08 -19.65
N GLY A 431 -8.40 18.46 -18.49
CA GLY A 431 -8.87 17.07 -18.37
C GLY A 431 -7.77 16.03 -18.59
N MET A 432 -6.49 16.43 -18.67
CA MET A 432 -5.37 15.48 -18.69
C MET A 432 -5.36 14.65 -17.42
N LYS A 433 -5.24 13.33 -17.58
CA LYS A 433 -5.18 12.38 -16.46
C LYS A 433 -3.90 12.56 -15.64
N LEU A 434 -3.99 12.20 -14.36
CA LEU A 434 -2.87 12.23 -13.42
C LEU A 434 -2.73 10.87 -12.76
N PHE A 435 -1.54 10.29 -12.83
CA PHE A 435 -1.19 9.01 -12.22
C PHE A 435 -0.11 9.20 -11.15
N SER A 436 -0.36 8.65 -9.96
CA SER A 436 0.69 8.45 -8.96
C SER A 436 1.21 7.01 -9.13
N THR A 437 2.27 6.86 -9.90
CA THR A 437 2.73 5.55 -10.36
C THR A 437 3.63 4.83 -9.38
N GLU A 438 3.98 5.49 -8.28
CA GLU A 438 4.66 4.91 -7.13
C GLU A 438 4.38 5.74 -5.88
N ALA A 439 3.99 5.07 -4.79
CA ALA A 439 3.85 5.70 -3.49
C ALA A 439 3.89 4.65 -2.38
N GLY A 440 4.76 4.82 -1.40
CA GLY A 440 4.94 3.89 -0.29
C GLY A 440 5.32 4.59 1.00
N ILE A 441 5.12 3.89 2.10
CA ILE A 441 5.47 4.33 3.44
C ILE A 441 6.45 3.36 4.05
N SER A 442 7.68 3.81 4.26
CA SER A 442 8.71 3.04 4.95
C SER A 442 8.65 3.26 6.46
N TYR A 443 8.76 2.18 7.20
CA TYR A 443 9.04 2.19 8.63
C TYR A 443 10.25 1.32 8.94
N ASP A 444 11.29 1.43 8.12
CA ASP A 444 12.59 0.91 8.47
C ASP A 444 13.22 1.77 9.55
N LEU A 445 13.41 1.19 10.72
CA LEU A 445 14.10 1.82 11.84
C LEU A 445 15.64 1.66 11.72
N GLY A 446 16.17 1.49 10.50
CA GLY A 446 17.60 1.46 10.22
C GLY A 446 18.26 0.10 10.39
N SER A 447 17.50 -0.99 10.43
CA SER A 447 18.04 -2.35 10.46
C SER A 447 17.38 -3.21 9.40
N SER A 448 17.83 -3.05 8.16
CA SER A 448 17.48 -3.93 7.05
C SER A 448 17.48 -5.37 7.50
N TYR A 449 16.35 -6.06 7.49
CA TYR A 449 16.30 -7.48 7.91
C TYR A 449 17.09 -7.82 9.18
N GLY A 450 17.26 -6.84 10.05
CA GLY A 450 17.84 -7.07 11.35
C GLY A 450 16.98 -8.02 12.17
N PRO A 451 17.45 -8.49 13.32
CA PRO A 451 16.65 -9.33 14.22
C PRO A 451 15.43 -8.58 14.78
N ASN A 452 15.31 -7.28 14.52
CA ASN A 452 14.31 -6.42 15.10
C ASN A 452 13.10 -6.27 14.19
N TYR A 453 12.03 -6.91 14.57
CA TYR A 453 10.73 -6.76 13.97
C TYR A 453 10.07 -5.45 14.47
N PRO A 454 9.41 -4.65 13.61
CA PRO A 454 8.75 -3.43 14.04
C PRO A 454 7.70 -3.70 15.13
N SER A 455 7.54 -2.77 16.04
CA SER A 455 6.51 -2.86 17.07
C SER A 455 5.11 -2.85 16.45
N ALA A 456 4.11 -3.37 17.16
CA ALA A 456 2.72 -3.33 16.71
C ALA A 456 2.25 -1.90 16.43
N ASN A 457 2.73 -0.91 17.20
CA ASN A 457 2.38 0.49 17.00
C ASN A 457 3.01 1.09 15.73
N VAL A 458 4.24 0.71 15.39
CA VAL A 458 4.90 1.12 14.14
C VAL A 458 4.16 0.53 12.94
N LEU A 459 3.80 -0.75 12.98
CA LEU A 459 3.03 -1.41 11.93
C LEU A 459 1.63 -0.82 11.77
N TYR A 460 0.97 -0.48 12.88
CA TYR A 460 -0.31 0.22 12.87
C TYR A 460 -0.18 1.61 12.23
N ALA A 461 0.86 2.34 12.58
CA ALA A 461 1.13 3.66 12.03
C ALA A 461 1.40 3.59 10.51
N GLN A 462 2.19 2.61 10.04
CA GLN A 462 2.38 2.36 8.62
C GLN A 462 1.04 2.14 7.90
N ALA A 463 0.18 1.30 8.45
CA ALA A 463 -1.12 0.99 7.86
C ALA A 463 -2.01 2.24 7.73
N ALA A 464 -2.09 3.04 8.80
CA ALA A 464 -2.90 4.26 8.80
C ALA A 464 -2.34 5.31 7.83
N VAL A 465 -1.04 5.57 7.86
CA VAL A 465 -0.39 6.60 7.05
C VAL A 465 -0.40 6.22 5.56
N ALA A 466 -0.15 4.95 5.21
CA ALA A 466 -0.21 4.50 3.83
C ALA A 466 -1.63 4.65 3.23
N ALA A 467 -2.66 4.22 3.95
CA ALA A 467 -4.03 4.39 3.48
C ALA A 467 -4.36 5.88 3.28
N ARG A 468 -4.01 6.76 4.23
CA ARG A 468 -4.23 8.21 4.12
C ARG A 468 -3.51 8.84 2.94
N MET A 469 -2.27 8.43 2.66
CA MET A 469 -1.50 8.91 1.52
C MET A 469 -2.24 8.65 0.20
N HIS A 470 -2.70 7.42 -0.03
CA HIS A 470 -3.44 7.08 -1.25
C HIS A 470 -4.82 7.77 -1.31
N ILE A 471 -5.52 7.92 -0.18
CA ILE A 471 -6.79 8.65 -0.11
C ILE A 471 -6.59 10.13 -0.46
N ILE A 472 -5.55 10.78 0.05
CA ILE A 472 -5.20 12.18 -0.30
C ILE A 472 -4.89 12.27 -1.79
N THR A 473 -4.04 11.40 -2.30
CA THR A 473 -3.65 11.37 -3.71
C THR A 473 -4.86 11.30 -4.65
N LEU A 474 -5.77 10.35 -4.40
CA LEU A 474 -7.02 10.23 -5.18
C LEU A 474 -7.97 11.40 -4.92
N GLY A 475 -8.11 11.83 -3.67
CA GLY A 475 -9.00 12.92 -3.26
C GLY A 475 -8.59 14.29 -3.80
N GLU A 476 -7.30 14.50 -4.07
CA GLU A 476 -6.75 15.70 -4.70
C GLU A 476 -6.64 15.56 -6.23
N GLY A 477 -7.24 14.51 -6.81
CA GLY A 477 -7.51 14.42 -8.23
C GLY A 477 -6.59 13.53 -9.07
N ALA A 478 -5.85 12.61 -8.48
CA ALA A 478 -5.23 11.53 -9.26
C ALA A 478 -6.30 10.55 -9.76
N ASP A 479 -6.15 10.06 -10.98
CA ASP A 479 -6.99 9.02 -11.55
C ASP A 479 -6.67 7.65 -10.95
N GLN A 480 -5.39 7.34 -10.83
CA GLN A 480 -4.87 6.09 -10.26
C GLN A 480 -3.71 6.34 -9.30
N THR A 481 -3.52 5.42 -8.36
CA THR A 481 -2.39 5.41 -7.43
C THR A 481 -1.83 4.01 -7.29
N TYR A 482 -0.50 3.89 -7.23
CA TYR A 482 0.22 2.62 -7.17
C TYR A 482 0.91 2.48 -5.83
N VAL A 483 0.61 1.40 -5.14
CA VAL A 483 1.23 1.05 -3.87
C VAL A 483 2.67 0.56 -4.12
N PHE A 484 3.63 1.20 -3.52
CA PHE A 484 4.97 0.70 -3.36
C PHE A 484 5.05 0.18 -1.92
N TYR A 485 5.01 -1.11 -1.53
CA TYR A 485 5.53 -2.15 -2.39
C TYR A 485 4.96 -3.53 -1.94
N GLY A 486 5.19 -4.61 -2.69
CA GLY A 486 4.76 -5.97 -2.35
C GLY A 486 5.38 -6.53 -1.05
N ALA A 487 6.23 -7.55 -1.11
CA ALA A 487 6.89 -8.09 0.09
C ALA A 487 8.23 -7.38 0.39
N ASP A 488 8.61 -7.31 1.67
CA ASP A 488 9.93 -6.80 2.06
C ASP A 488 11.06 -7.56 1.38
N TYR A 489 12.09 -6.85 0.96
CA TYR A 489 13.32 -7.42 0.43
C TYR A 489 14.54 -6.57 0.82
N PRO A 490 15.78 -7.14 0.71
CA PRO A 490 17.00 -6.47 1.16
C PRO A 490 17.33 -5.24 0.37
N GLY A 491 16.92 -4.21 0.24
CA GLY A 491 17.20 -3.00 -0.52
C GLY A 491 16.13 -1.94 -0.30
N GLU A 492 14.89 -2.42 -0.07
CA GLU A 492 13.72 -1.56 0.11
C GLU A 492 13.00 -1.93 1.41
N VAL A 493 13.76 -2.05 2.46
CA VAL A 493 13.26 -2.49 3.75
C VAL A 493 12.27 -1.51 4.34
N GLY A 494 11.21 -2.05 4.91
CA GLY A 494 10.17 -1.27 5.58
C GLY A 494 9.06 -0.75 4.66
N TYR A 495 9.21 -0.78 3.36
CA TYR A 495 8.14 -0.43 2.42
C TYR A 495 7.16 -1.58 2.17
N GLY A 496 7.59 -2.84 2.33
CA GLY A 496 6.77 -3.99 2.03
C GLY A 496 5.44 -3.98 2.76
N THR A 497 4.38 -4.39 2.05
CA THR A 497 3.05 -4.64 2.63
C THR A 497 2.97 -6.03 3.24
N PHE A 498 3.93 -6.90 2.90
CA PHE A 498 4.08 -8.26 3.43
C PHE A 498 5.45 -8.46 4.04
N PHE A 499 5.50 -9.36 5.03
CA PHE A 499 6.73 -9.96 5.48
C PHE A 499 7.14 -11.07 4.52
N ASP A 500 8.38 -11.09 4.10
CA ASP A 500 8.97 -12.23 3.40
C ASP A 500 9.43 -13.27 4.42
N LEU A 501 8.82 -14.44 4.42
CA LEU A 501 9.14 -15.55 5.32
C LEU A 501 10.15 -16.54 4.72
N SER A 502 10.54 -16.36 3.46
CA SER A 502 11.38 -17.31 2.75
C SER A 502 12.88 -17.15 3.03
N ASP A 503 13.29 -16.07 3.68
CA ASP A 503 14.71 -15.68 3.80
C ASP A 503 15.42 -15.50 2.44
N ALA A 504 14.68 -15.57 1.35
CA ALA A 504 15.22 -15.44 0.02
C ALA A 504 15.55 -13.98 -0.27
N GLN A 505 16.80 -13.61 -0.12
CA GLN A 505 17.27 -12.29 -0.50
C GLN A 505 16.93 -11.99 -1.96
N GLY A 506 16.15 -10.95 -2.20
CA GLY A 506 15.83 -10.49 -3.54
C GLY A 506 14.72 -11.26 -4.25
N ALA A 507 13.95 -12.09 -3.57
CA ALA A 507 12.78 -12.72 -4.16
C ALA A 507 11.57 -11.79 -4.03
N PHE A 508 11.09 -11.29 -5.16
CA PHE A 508 9.77 -10.67 -5.26
C PHE A 508 8.62 -11.69 -5.22
N GLY A 509 8.94 -12.96 -5.02
CA GLY A 509 7.98 -14.03 -5.05
C GLY A 509 6.93 -13.83 -3.96
N ALA A 510 5.68 -13.67 -4.35
CA ALA A 510 4.53 -13.58 -3.46
C ALA A 510 4.11 -14.94 -2.86
N THR A 511 5.05 -15.86 -2.79
CA THR A 511 4.89 -17.18 -2.15
C THR A 511 5.67 -17.21 -0.85
N ASN A 512 5.11 -17.79 0.20
CA ASN A 512 5.66 -17.83 1.54
C ASN A 512 5.86 -16.43 2.15
N ILE A 513 4.80 -15.64 2.12
CA ILE A 513 4.69 -14.31 2.72
C ILE A 513 3.63 -14.30 3.81
N SER A 514 3.62 -13.25 4.60
CA SER A 514 2.59 -12.99 5.60
C SER A 514 2.20 -11.51 5.56
N PRO A 515 0.92 -11.16 5.65
CA PRO A 515 0.52 -9.76 5.57
C PRO A 515 1.03 -8.97 6.78
N LYS A 516 1.37 -7.71 6.53
CA LYS A 516 1.45 -6.66 7.56
C LYS A 516 0.08 -5.99 7.71
N PRO A 517 -0.15 -5.22 8.79
CA PRO A 517 -1.37 -4.41 8.91
C PRO A 517 -1.66 -3.54 7.69
N VAL A 518 -0.61 -3.01 7.03
CA VAL A 518 -0.75 -2.16 5.85
C VAL A 518 -1.39 -2.90 4.66
N ALA A 519 -1.11 -4.19 4.45
CA ALA A 519 -1.75 -4.97 3.39
C ALA A 519 -3.27 -5.02 3.57
N MET A 520 -3.73 -5.22 4.81
CA MET A 520 -5.15 -5.30 5.13
C MET A 520 -5.84 -3.94 5.09
N ALA A 521 -5.14 -2.87 5.48
CA ALA A 521 -5.65 -1.50 5.33
C ALA A 521 -5.78 -1.09 3.86
N ILE A 522 -4.81 -1.47 3.02
CA ILE A 522 -4.89 -1.28 1.56
C ILE A 522 -6.07 -2.08 0.99
N SER A 523 -6.22 -3.37 1.34
CA SER A 523 -7.36 -4.17 0.89
C SER A 523 -8.70 -3.55 1.27
N ALA A 524 -8.86 -3.07 2.50
CA ALA A 524 -10.07 -2.37 2.94
C ALA A 524 -10.32 -1.08 2.14
N MET A 525 -9.27 -0.28 1.92
CA MET A 525 -9.34 0.97 1.14
C MET A 525 -9.72 0.71 -0.31
N THR A 526 -9.04 -0.22 -0.98
CA THR A 526 -9.27 -0.52 -2.39
C THR A 526 -10.67 -1.05 -2.64
N HIS A 527 -11.12 -2.04 -1.86
CA HIS A 527 -12.48 -2.58 -1.96
C HIS A 527 -13.57 -1.56 -1.60
N THR A 528 -13.21 -0.49 -0.88
CA THR A 528 -14.15 0.58 -0.53
C THR A 528 -14.19 1.68 -1.59
N LEU A 529 -13.04 2.07 -2.14
CA LEU A 529 -12.91 3.28 -2.98
C LEU A 529 -12.74 2.98 -4.48
N ASP A 530 -12.45 1.74 -4.87
CA ASP A 530 -12.39 1.40 -6.28
C ASP A 530 -13.77 1.57 -6.95
N GLY A 531 -13.80 1.92 -8.22
CA GLY A 531 -15.05 2.22 -8.90
C GLY A 531 -15.76 3.49 -8.44
N THR A 532 -15.04 4.48 -7.94
CA THR A 532 -15.57 5.76 -7.52
C THR A 532 -15.07 6.93 -8.37
N HIS A 533 -15.87 7.98 -8.45
CA HIS A 533 -15.43 9.31 -8.85
C HIS A 533 -14.96 10.10 -7.63
N THR A 534 -13.88 10.87 -7.79
CA THR A 534 -13.45 11.83 -6.77
C THR A 534 -14.40 13.03 -6.74
N LEU A 535 -14.99 13.32 -5.59
CA LEU A 535 -15.70 14.57 -5.31
C LEU A 535 -14.77 15.60 -4.67
N GLY A 536 -13.69 15.17 -4.03
CA GLY A 536 -12.64 16.00 -3.46
C GLY A 536 -12.71 16.17 -1.94
N ALA A 537 -11.89 17.09 -1.43
CA ALA A 537 -11.83 17.40 -0.01
C ALA A 537 -13.17 17.98 0.48
N VAL A 538 -13.60 17.56 1.67
CA VAL A 538 -14.79 18.13 2.32
C VAL A 538 -14.46 19.53 2.86
N ASN A 539 -15.30 20.51 2.52
CA ASN A 539 -15.11 21.90 2.92
C ASN A 539 -15.38 22.12 4.41
N GLY A 540 -14.64 23.05 5.02
CA GLY A 540 -14.89 23.49 6.39
C GLY A 540 -14.48 22.49 7.47
N THR A 541 -13.64 21.52 7.17
CA THR A 541 -13.04 20.65 8.20
C THR A 541 -12.17 21.48 9.13
N PRO A 542 -12.24 21.27 10.45
CA PRO A 542 -11.34 21.96 11.40
C PRO A 542 -9.91 21.47 11.24
N THR A 543 -8.96 22.27 11.71
CA THR A 543 -7.53 21.88 11.71
C THR A 543 -7.34 20.51 12.38
N GLY A 544 -6.56 19.64 11.74
CA GLY A 544 -6.31 18.29 12.20
C GLY A 544 -7.40 17.27 11.86
N VAL A 545 -8.47 17.69 11.16
CA VAL A 545 -9.48 16.77 10.59
C VAL A 545 -9.37 16.77 9.08
N TYR A 546 -9.31 15.58 8.51
CA TYR A 546 -9.21 15.34 7.09
C TYR A 546 -10.41 14.53 6.61
N ALA A 547 -10.99 14.93 5.50
CA ALA A 547 -12.14 14.25 4.92
C ALA A 547 -12.13 14.41 3.40
N TYR A 548 -12.29 13.29 2.67
CA TYR A 548 -12.38 13.24 1.22
C TYR A 548 -13.59 12.44 0.79
N ALA A 549 -14.39 13.02 -0.09
CA ALA A 549 -15.60 12.42 -0.61
C ALA A 549 -15.39 11.82 -2.00
N PHE A 550 -15.97 10.65 -2.20
CA PHE A 550 -15.98 9.89 -3.44
C PHE A 550 -17.39 9.43 -3.75
N GLN A 551 -17.77 9.39 -5.02
CA GLN A 551 -19.08 8.90 -5.44
C GLN A 551 -18.95 7.60 -6.22
N GLN A 552 -19.63 6.56 -5.76
CA GLN A 552 -19.66 5.27 -6.42
C GLN A 552 -20.39 5.34 -7.76
N VAL A 553 -19.77 4.81 -8.81
CA VAL A 553 -20.32 4.85 -10.18
C VAL A 553 -21.58 4.01 -10.29
N GLY A 554 -21.62 2.83 -9.67
CA GLY A 554 -22.68 1.86 -9.85
C GLY A 554 -24.02 2.26 -9.24
N ASN A 555 -24.03 2.86 -8.04
CA ASN A 555 -25.25 3.17 -7.31
C ASN A 555 -25.36 4.64 -6.87
N GLY A 556 -24.34 5.46 -7.14
CA GLY A 556 -24.30 6.86 -6.77
C GLY A 556 -24.13 7.14 -5.27
N ALA A 557 -23.91 6.13 -4.44
CA ALA A 557 -23.62 6.30 -3.03
C ALA A 557 -22.33 7.11 -2.84
N VAL A 558 -22.27 7.88 -1.77
CA VAL A 558 -21.10 8.67 -1.43
C VAL A 558 -20.35 8.00 -0.30
N ILE A 559 -19.06 7.85 -0.52
CA ILE A 559 -18.11 7.34 0.46
C ILE A 559 -17.24 8.50 0.90
N THR A 560 -17.31 8.85 2.18
CA THR A 560 -16.43 9.86 2.76
C THR A 560 -15.39 9.18 3.63
N ALA A 561 -14.13 9.28 3.25
CA ALA A 561 -12.99 8.82 4.04
C ALA A 561 -12.57 9.95 5.00
N LEU A 562 -12.48 9.63 6.31
CA LEU A 562 -12.20 10.62 7.35
C LEU A 562 -11.18 10.10 8.35
N TRP A 563 -10.36 11.01 8.88
CA TRP A 563 -9.45 10.75 10.00
C TRP A 563 -9.09 12.05 10.72
N ALA A 564 -8.46 11.92 11.87
CA ALA A 564 -7.83 13.04 12.55
C ALA A 564 -6.33 12.81 12.65
N HIS A 565 -5.54 13.87 12.56
CA HIS A 565 -4.10 13.83 12.74
C HIS A 565 -3.59 15.04 13.53
N ASN A 566 -2.61 14.77 14.39
CA ASN A 566 -1.86 15.82 15.10
C ASN A 566 -0.37 15.43 15.15
N ASN A 567 0.47 16.27 14.58
CA ASN A 567 1.93 16.05 14.58
C ASN A 567 2.53 15.83 15.98
N SER A 568 1.92 16.36 17.05
CA SER A 568 2.43 16.20 18.41
C SER A 568 2.35 14.77 18.95
N VAL A 569 1.56 13.89 18.33
CA VAL A 569 1.48 12.47 18.70
C VAL A 569 2.31 11.56 17.79
N TRP A 570 3.01 12.15 16.80
CA TRP A 570 3.86 11.41 15.89
C TRP A 570 5.31 11.35 16.40
N ASP A 571 5.86 10.16 16.41
CA ASP A 571 7.27 9.89 16.67
C ASP A 571 7.81 8.88 15.66
N ALA A 572 8.84 9.26 14.93
CA ALA A 572 9.42 8.44 13.89
C ALA A 572 9.92 7.06 14.37
N SER A 573 10.33 6.95 15.65
CA SER A 573 10.89 5.71 16.21
C SER A 573 9.84 4.76 16.77
N VAL A 574 8.64 5.26 17.11
CA VAL A 574 7.61 4.48 17.80
C VAL A 574 6.25 4.52 17.11
N GLY A 575 6.08 5.31 16.05
CA GLY A 575 4.79 5.54 15.41
C GLY A 575 3.96 6.61 16.14
N PHE A 576 2.71 6.32 16.47
CA PHE A 576 1.90 7.24 17.27
C PHE A 576 2.23 7.08 18.75
N SER A 577 2.79 8.13 19.34
CA SER A 577 3.28 8.12 20.73
C SER A 577 2.15 8.16 21.77
N SER A 578 0.95 8.54 21.37
CA SER A 578 -0.25 8.57 22.22
C SER A 578 -1.52 8.45 21.38
N SER A 579 -2.64 8.16 22.05
CA SER A 579 -3.95 8.19 21.40
C SER A 579 -4.38 9.63 21.12
N TYR A 580 -4.85 9.86 19.91
CA TYR A 580 -5.45 11.13 19.49
C TYR A 580 -6.87 10.88 18.98
N SER A 581 -7.81 11.68 19.43
CA SER A 581 -9.22 11.57 19.00
C SER A 581 -9.89 12.92 18.99
N VAL A 582 -10.66 13.19 17.94
CA VAL A 582 -11.40 14.45 17.75
C VAL A 582 -12.85 14.12 17.43
N PRO A 583 -13.83 14.67 18.17
CA PRO A 583 -15.21 14.60 17.76
C PRO A 583 -15.43 15.45 16.52
N TYR A 584 -16.06 14.86 15.51
CA TYR A 584 -16.37 15.55 14.25
C TYR A 584 -17.79 15.21 13.79
N SER A 585 -18.50 16.20 13.29
CA SER A 585 -19.86 16.06 12.77
C SER A 585 -19.84 16.19 11.26
N LEU A 586 -20.07 15.06 10.58
CA LEU A 586 -20.17 14.96 9.13
C LEU A 586 -21.63 15.13 8.68
N THR A 587 -21.89 16.03 7.74
CA THR A 587 -23.18 16.12 7.07
C THR A 587 -23.33 14.95 6.08
N VAL A 588 -24.29 14.09 6.32
CA VAL A 588 -24.55 12.87 5.54
C VAL A 588 -25.89 12.91 4.81
N ASP A 589 -26.79 13.83 5.20
CA ASP A 589 -28.11 13.97 4.61
C ASP A 589 -28.64 15.40 4.77
N ALA A 590 -29.85 15.68 4.27
CA ALA A 590 -30.48 16.98 4.38
C ALA A 590 -30.81 17.34 5.84
N PRO A 591 -30.78 18.64 6.21
CA PRO A 591 -31.19 19.07 7.54
C PRO A 591 -32.62 18.59 7.86
N GLY A 592 -32.84 18.17 9.10
CA GLY A 592 -34.13 17.66 9.57
C GLY A 592 -34.33 16.16 9.35
N THR A 593 -33.45 15.48 8.62
CA THR A 593 -33.54 14.03 8.40
C THR A 593 -32.81 13.26 9.51
N SER A 594 -33.25 12.03 9.77
CA SER A 594 -32.58 11.08 10.69
C SER A 594 -32.64 9.67 10.11
N GLY A 595 -31.62 8.88 10.39
CA GLY A 595 -31.53 7.53 9.84
C GLY A 595 -30.23 6.84 10.26
N THR A 596 -29.81 5.87 9.43
CA THR A 596 -28.56 5.11 9.64
C THR A 596 -27.69 5.19 8.39
N VAL A 597 -26.39 5.25 8.61
CA VAL A 597 -25.35 5.09 7.58
C VAL A 597 -24.46 3.93 7.93
N LYS A 598 -23.74 3.40 6.94
CA LYS A 598 -22.68 2.43 7.17
C LYS A 598 -21.36 3.15 7.45
N VAL A 599 -20.62 2.62 8.40
CA VAL A 599 -19.25 3.06 8.74
C VAL A 599 -18.35 1.84 8.66
N VAL A 600 -17.29 1.96 7.85
CA VAL A 600 -16.28 0.91 7.68
C VAL A 600 -15.00 1.41 8.35
N ASP A 601 -14.38 0.58 9.20
CA ASP A 601 -13.10 0.90 9.81
C ASP A 601 -11.93 0.68 8.83
N MET A 602 -10.72 1.07 9.24
CA MET A 602 -9.50 0.94 8.44
C MET A 602 -9.22 -0.50 7.99
N MET A 603 -9.71 -1.49 8.71
CA MET A 603 -9.50 -2.92 8.41
C MET A 603 -10.66 -3.55 7.62
N GLY A 604 -11.69 -2.78 7.30
CA GLY A 604 -12.81 -3.24 6.49
C GLY A 604 -13.98 -3.82 7.28
N ASN A 605 -14.03 -3.61 8.59
CA ASN A 605 -15.19 -4.03 9.39
C ASN A 605 -16.30 -2.98 9.29
N ALA A 606 -17.47 -3.41 8.84
CA ALA A 606 -18.62 -2.54 8.65
C ALA A 606 -19.53 -2.54 9.88
N SER A 607 -19.99 -1.36 10.25
CA SER A 607 -21.00 -1.15 11.29
C SER A 607 -22.08 -0.19 10.82
N SER A 608 -23.18 -0.07 11.57
CA SER A 608 -24.21 0.95 11.32
C SER A 608 -24.14 2.02 12.40
N ALA A 609 -24.20 3.28 11.97
CA ALA A 609 -24.24 4.43 12.87
C ALA A 609 -25.48 5.30 12.61
N ASN A 610 -26.11 5.78 13.68
CA ASN A 610 -27.28 6.64 13.60
C ASN A 610 -26.85 8.09 13.36
N TYR A 611 -27.54 8.77 12.47
CA TYR A 611 -27.42 10.21 12.30
C TYR A 611 -28.74 10.91 12.66
N SER A 612 -28.66 12.16 13.07
CA SER A 612 -29.81 12.99 13.35
C SER A 612 -29.62 14.39 12.76
N ASN A 613 -30.74 15.00 12.35
CA ASN A 613 -30.74 16.32 11.70
C ASN A 613 -29.74 16.40 10.52
N GLY A 614 -29.65 15.32 9.74
CA GLY A 614 -28.73 15.22 8.60
C GLY A 614 -27.25 15.02 8.96
N THR A 615 -26.91 14.89 10.24
CA THR A 615 -25.53 14.92 10.72
C THR A 615 -25.17 13.65 11.51
N LEU A 616 -24.04 13.05 11.17
CA LEU A 616 -23.39 11.95 11.89
C LEU A 616 -22.23 12.51 12.72
N THR A 617 -22.19 12.20 14.01
CA THR A 617 -21.05 12.53 14.86
C THR A 617 -20.19 11.29 15.10
N LEU A 618 -18.89 11.41 14.85
CA LEU A 618 -17.86 10.39 15.00
C LEU A 618 -16.73 10.91 15.89
N ASN A 619 -16.08 10.03 16.62
CA ASN A 619 -14.78 10.29 17.23
C ASN A 619 -13.71 9.80 16.24
N LEU A 620 -13.11 10.74 15.51
CA LEU A 620 -12.05 10.45 14.54
C LEU A 620 -10.73 10.23 15.27
N THR A 621 -9.96 9.26 14.79
CA THR A 621 -8.61 8.94 15.27
C THR A 621 -7.63 9.03 14.12
N GLU A 622 -6.38 8.61 14.34
CA GLU A 622 -5.36 8.47 13.30
C GLU A 622 -5.71 7.40 12.24
N SER A 623 -6.61 6.46 12.55
CA SER A 623 -7.09 5.48 11.58
C SER A 623 -8.16 6.08 10.69
N PRO A 624 -8.05 5.99 9.35
CA PRO A 624 -9.13 6.38 8.47
C PRO A 624 -10.36 5.49 8.67
N VAL A 625 -11.54 6.11 8.59
CA VAL A 625 -12.84 5.45 8.53
C VAL A 625 -13.58 5.89 7.29
N TYR A 626 -14.48 5.05 6.77
CA TYR A 626 -15.24 5.31 5.56
C TYR A 626 -16.73 5.34 5.90
N VAL A 627 -17.37 6.48 5.68
CA VAL A 627 -18.81 6.66 5.88
C VAL A 627 -19.52 6.53 4.54
N VAL A 628 -20.45 5.60 4.42
CA VAL A 628 -21.23 5.37 3.20
C VAL A 628 -22.62 5.94 3.38
N SER A 629 -22.94 6.98 2.61
CA SER A 629 -24.22 7.69 2.62
C SER A 629 -24.88 7.69 1.25
N ASN A 630 -26.20 7.86 1.20
CA ASN A 630 -26.97 7.79 -0.05
C ASN A 630 -27.29 9.18 -0.63
N ASN A 631 -26.98 10.28 0.07
CA ASN A 631 -27.30 11.63 -0.41
C ASN A 631 -26.12 12.29 -1.10
N ALA A 632 -25.94 11.96 -2.38
CA ALA A 632 -24.88 12.52 -3.22
C ALA A 632 -24.94 14.04 -3.36
N SER A 633 -26.12 14.64 -3.28
CA SER A 633 -26.30 16.10 -3.43
C SER A 633 -25.62 16.85 -2.28
N VAL A 634 -25.73 16.33 -1.06
CA VAL A 634 -25.08 16.92 0.12
C VAL A 634 -23.55 16.84 -0.02
N ALA A 635 -23.02 15.69 -0.39
CA ALA A 635 -21.59 15.52 -0.57
C ALA A 635 -21.03 16.40 -1.70
N LYS A 636 -21.73 16.49 -2.84
CA LYS A 636 -21.33 17.35 -3.96
C LYS A 636 -21.34 18.83 -3.60
N SER A 637 -22.26 19.29 -2.76
CA SER A 637 -22.30 20.69 -2.31
C SER A 637 -21.21 21.03 -1.30
N ASN A 638 -20.71 20.03 -0.56
CA ASN A 638 -19.75 20.20 0.52
C ASN A 638 -18.32 19.79 0.16
N SER A 639 -18.07 19.32 -1.06
CA SER A 639 -16.76 18.83 -1.48
C SER A 639 -16.24 19.57 -2.70
N THR A 640 -14.92 19.61 -2.86
CA THR A 640 -14.25 20.25 -4.01
C THR A 640 -13.02 19.45 -4.44
N VAL A 641 -12.84 19.35 -5.76
CA VAL A 641 -11.57 18.94 -6.38
C VAL A 641 -10.82 20.20 -6.76
N PRO A 642 -9.56 20.39 -6.36
CA PRO A 642 -8.84 21.65 -6.50
C PRO A 642 -8.74 22.19 -7.92
N VAL A 643 -8.50 21.34 -8.91
CA VAL A 643 -8.36 21.74 -10.32
C VAL A 643 -8.98 20.68 -11.22
N GLY A 644 -10.16 21.01 -11.75
CA GLY A 644 -10.88 20.12 -12.64
C GLY A 644 -11.19 18.77 -11.97
N TYR A 645 -12.14 18.09 -12.53
CA TYR A 645 -12.53 16.77 -12.05
C TYR A 645 -11.74 15.69 -12.80
N VAL A 646 -11.36 14.66 -12.10
CA VAL A 646 -10.82 13.43 -12.63
C VAL A 646 -11.43 12.23 -11.94
N GLY A 647 -11.56 11.17 -12.65
CA GLY A 647 -12.14 9.93 -12.21
C GLY A 647 -12.61 9.13 -13.40
N ILE A 648 -13.13 7.96 -13.15
CA ILE A 648 -13.55 7.01 -14.17
C ILE A 648 -14.89 7.35 -14.79
#